data_84d38cd83ec1f6fb7a737ca253cfdc09
#
_entry.id   84d38cd83ec1f6fb7a737ca253cfdc09
#
_cell.length_a   1.000
_cell.length_b   1.000
_cell.length_c   1.000
_cell.angle_alpha   90.00
_cell.angle_beta   90.00
_cell.angle_gamma   90.00
#
_symmetry.space_group_name_H-M   'P 1'
#
loop_
_entity.id
_entity.type
_entity.pdbx_description
1 polymer ?
#
loop_
_entity_poly.entity_id
_entity_poly.type
_entity_poly.pdbx_seq_one_letter_code
_entity_poly.pdbx_strand_id
1 'polypeptide(L)'
;MEELNETEELSKEEFKKEVIDYLKVLSFREVEEASQQQLFQSVCYAIKDYVMDQWLATHKARQEKDAKMVYYLSMEFLMGRAMGNTILNLKGNKAISEALDELGIDLNVLEDQEPDPALGNGGLGRLAACFLDSLATQGYMAYGCGIRYKYGMFKQKIENGYQIEVPDDWLRNGNPFEIERPEYAVEVKFGGHVAFMKDENGKEHFIQKDYQSVRAVPYDLPIVGYRNNMVNTLRIWDAEAIDTFNLNSFDQGDYHKAIEQQNLAKTICEVLYPNDTHYAGKELRLKQQYFFVSASIQRAVTRFMETHDNEIFRLPEKVCFQMNDTHPTVAVAELMRILMDDHGLTWEDAWGITQKTCAYTNHTIMSEALEKWPVEFFSRLLPRIYQIVEEINHRFIMEIEKRYPGQQDKVRSMAIIYDGQIRMANLAIVSGFSVNGVAKLHTEILKKQQLKDFYLMMPEKFSNKTNGITQRRFLLHGNPLLANWVTSKIGDGWITDLSRMKDLCAYVEDAQCQKEFMNIKYQNKVRLANYIKEHNGIEVNPNSIFDVQVKRLHEYKRQLLNILHVMHLYNKIKENPEIDICPRTFIFGAKASAGYRRAKSIIKLINSVAEQVNNDIYIHDKIKVVFIENYRVSNAEMIFAAADVSEQISTASKEASGTGNMKFMLNGAITIGTMDGANVEIVEEVGLENAVIFGLSSDEVIQYEQHGGYNPREIYNTDREIQTVLSQLVDDTYSDGNTELFREIYNSLLNDNGGEKADQYFILKDFRSYEAAQKEIDRKYRNTTEWAKAAMLNVACSGKFSSDRTVQEYVDDIWHLDKITVNR
;
A
#
# COMPACT_ATOMS: atom_id res chain seq x y z
N MET A 1 23.16 26.27 30.90
CA MET A 1 23.19 26.68 29.50
C MET A 1 24.49 26.12 28.93
N GLU A 2 24.46 24.90 28.51
CA GLU A 2 25.53 24.32 27.72
C GLU A 2 25.12 24.55 26.25
N GLU A 3 25.95 25.27 25.54
CA GLU A 3 25.88 25.40 24.09
C GLU A 3 26.01 23.98 23.51
N LEU A 4 24.91 23.43 23.03
CA LEU A 4 24.94 22.28 22.16
C LEU A 4 25.74 22.70 20.94
N ASN A 5 26.91 22.12 20.77
CA ASN A 5 27.72 22.23 19.56
C ASN A 5 26.80 21.98 18.37
N GLU A 6 26.61 23.01 17.56
CA GLU A 6 26.06 22.88 16.19
C GLU A 6 27.03 21.99 15.41
N THR A 7 26.74 20.71 15.36
CA THR A 7 27.41 19.77 14.48
C THR A 7 27.13 20.21 13.04
N GLU A 8 28.17 20.23 12.23
CA GLU A 8 28.24 20.71 10.85
C GLU A 8 26.93 20.51 10.08
N GLU A 9 26.13 21.59 10.00
CA GLU A 9 25.02 21.65 9.06
C GLU A 9 25.60 21.67 7.64
N LEU A 10 24.89 21.03 6.70
CA LEU A 10 25.23 21.07 5.27
C LEU A 10 25.47 22.54 4.85
N SER A 11 26.69 22.81 4.35
CA SER A 11 27.03 24.12 3.86
C SER A 11 26.32 24.41 2.55
N LYS A 12 25.60 25.52 2.47
CA LYS A 12 24.92 25.98 1.26
C LYS A 12 25.91 26.07 0.07
N GLU A 13 27.08 26.64 0.28
CA GLU A 13 28.10 26.83 -0.76
C GLU A 13 28.71 25.49 -1.22
N GLU A 14 28.91 24.54 -0.31
CA GLU A 14 29.37 23.20 -0.67
C GLU A 14 28.32 22.46 -1.51
N PHE A 15 27.05 22.46 -1.06
CA PHE A 15 25.96 21.82 -1.80
C PHE A 15 25.79 22.42 -3.20
N LYS A 16 25.83 23.76 -3.32
CA LYS A 16 25.78 24.46 -4.61
C LYS A 16 26.92 24.04 -5.54
N LYS A 17 28.15 23.93 -5.00
CA LYS A 17 29.31 23.46 -5.75
C LYS A 17 29.11 22.02 -6.20
N GLU A 18 28.64 21.13 -5.35
CA GLU A 18 28.39 19.72 -5.69
C GLU A 18 27.36 19.58 -6.82
N VAL A 19 26.25 20.36 -6.78
CA VAL A 19 25.26 20.36 -7.86
C VAL A 19 25.89 20.74 -9.20
N ILE A 20 26.73 21.80 -9.22
CA ILE A 20 27.45 22.25 -10.42
C ILE A 20 28.46 21.19 -10.88
N ASP A 21 29.22 20.60 -9.97
CA ASP A 21 30.21 19.58 -10.29
C ASP A 21 29.54 18.31 -10.86
N TYR A 22 28.43 17.82 -10.28
CA TYR A 22 27.67 16.71 -10.84
C TYR A 22 27.07 17.06 -12.21
N LEU A 23 26.56 18.27 -12.40
CA LEU A 23 26.04 18.70 -13.71
C LEU A 23 27.13 18.63 -14.80
N LYS A 24 28.34 19.06 -14.49
CA LYS A 24 29.49 18.96 -15.40
C LYS A 24 29.88 17.52 -15.69
N VAL A 25 29.97 16.68 -14.64
CA VAL A 25 30.39 15.29 -14.77
C VAL A 25 29.36 14.43 -15.50
N LEU A 26 28.08 14.60 -15.21
CA LEU A 26 27.01 13.76 -15.78
C LEU A 26 26.56 14.21 -17.17
N SER A 27 26.61 15.51 -17.47
CA SER A 27 25.94 16.04 -18.66
C SER A 27 26.74 17.01 -19.51
N PHE A 28 27.95 17.40 -19.09
CA PHE A 28 28.80 18.41 -19.78
C PHE A 28 28.06 19.76 -19.99
N ARG A 29 27.29 20.21 -18.98
CA ARG A 29 26.50 21.44 -19.10
C ARG A 29 26.80 22.41 -17.95
N GLU A 30 26.58 23.69 -18.22
CA GLU A 30 26.40 24.72 -17.20
C GLU A 30 24.90 24.81 -16.82
N VAL A 31 24.59 25.48 -15.69
CA VAL A 31 23.23 25.52 -15.14
C VAL A 31 22.23 26.09 -16.13
N GLU A 32 22.59 27.16 -16.83
CA GLU A 32 21.73 27.88 -17.77
C GLU A 32 21.43 27.08 -19.05
N GLU A 33 22.27 26.09 -19.38
CA GLU A 33 22.12 25.23 -20.56
C GLU A 33 21.47 23.90 -20.28
N ALA A 34 21.31 23.54 -19.00
CA ALA A 34 20.86 22.23 -18.59
C ALA A 34 19.33 22.08 -18.70
N SER A 35 18.89 20.91 -19.14
CA SER A 35 17.47 20.54 -19.04
C SER A 35 17.06 20.29 -17.60
N GLN A 36 15.75 20.41 -17.32
CA GLN A 36 15.21 20.11 -15.98
C GLN A 36 15.57 18.70 -15.50
N GLN A 37 15.58 17.71 -16.39
CA GLN A 37 15.98 16.33 -16.07
C GLN A 37 17.46 16.24 -15.67
N GLN A 38 18.35 16.98 -16.31
CA GLN A 38 19.78 17.01 -15.96
C GLN A 38 20.01 17.69 -14.62
N LEU A 39 19.30 18.80 -14.36
CA LEU A 39 19.32 19.48 -13.06
C LEU A 39 18.78 18.54 -11.94
N PHE A 40 17.66 17.88 -12.18
CA PHE A 40 17.10 16.89 -11.26
C PHE A 40 18.13 15.81 -10.87
N GLN A 41 18.78 15.20 -11.86
CA GLN A 41 19.79 14.17 -11.58
C GLN A 41 20.97 14.74 -10.77
N SER A 42 21.49 15.91 -11.13
CA SER A 42 22.62 16.53 -10.43
C SER A 42 22.29 16.87 -8.98
N VAL A 43 21.10 17.42 -8.73
CA VAL A 43 20.60 17.71 -7.38
C VAL A 43 20.43 16.43 -6.56
N CYS A 44 19.88 15.37 -7.16
CA CYS A 44 19.72 14.08 -6.49
C CYS A 44 21.06 13.43 -6.10
N TYR A 45 22.08 13.54 -6.95
CA TYR A 45 23.42 13.03 -6.62
C TYR A 45 24.09 13.82 -5.51
N ALA A 46 23.98 15.16 -5.51
CA ALA A 46 24.47 15.99 -4.41
C ALA A 46 23.78 15.68 -3.07
N ILE A 47 22.46 15.48 -3.07
CA ILE A 47 21.70 15.00 -1.90
C ILE A 47 22.19 13.61 -1.46
N LYS A 48 22.42 12.72 -2.41
CA LYS A 48 22.86 11.34 -2.13
C LYS A 48 24.21 11.32 -1.43
N ASP A 49 25.17 12.13 -1.82
CA ASP A 49 26.48 12.19 -1.17
C ASP A 49 26.35 12.54 0.31
N TYR A 50 25.52 13.53 0.63
CA TYR A 50 25.26 13.89 2.01
C TYR A 50 24.55 12.78 2.81
N VAL A 51 23.61 12.07 2.18
CA VAL A 51 22.92 10.93 2.77
C VAL A 51 23.86 9.74 2.99
N MET A 52 24.85 9.53 2.13
CA MET A 52 25.80 8.41 2.24
C MET A 52 26.59 8.44 3.54
N ASP A 53 27.04 9.60 3.99
CA ASP A 53 27.75 9.75 5.25
C ASP A 53 26.87 9.37 6.46
N GLN A 54 25.61 9.81 6.44
CA GLN A 54 24.64 9.45 7.48
C GLN A 54 24.31 7.95 7.45
N TRP A 55 24.24 7.35 6.27
CA TRP A 55 23.98 5.91 6.10
C TRP A 55 25.12 5.08 6.66
N LEU A 56 26.37 5.46 6.37
CA LEU A 56 27.57 4.82 6.96
C LEU A 56 27.59 4.97 8.49
N ALA A 57 27.29 6.17 9.00
CA ALA A 57 27.21 6.42 10.46
C ALA A 57 26.11 5.56 11.11
N THR A 58 24.97 5.40 10.46
CA THR A 58 23.88 4.51 10.93
C THR A 58 24.35 3.07 11.04
N HIS A 59 25.06 2.57 10.03
CA HIS A 59 25.61 1.21 10.07
C HIS A 59 26.61 0.99 11.21
N LYS A 60 27.48 1.96 11.46
CA LYS A 60 28.43 1.92 12.59
C LYS A 60 27.72 1.91 13.94
N ALA A 61 26.77 2.85 14.14
CA ALA A 61 25.99 2.92 15.38
C ALA A 61 25.20 1.62 15.66
N ARG A 62 24.68 0.97 14.62
CA ARG A 62 24.05 -0.34 14.76
C ARG A 62 25.03 -1.42 15.23
N GLN A 63 26.23 -1.48 14.61
CA GLN A 63 27.24 -2.48 14.96
C GLN A 63 27.72 -2.29 16.40
N GLU A 64 28.00 -1.06 16.81
CA GLU A 64 28.46 -0.72 18.17
C GLU A 64 27.41 -1.12 19.22
N LYS A 65 26.13 -0.97 18.94
CA LYS A 65 25.04 -1.34 19.85
C LYS A 65 24.61 -2.81 19.72
N ASP A 66 25.06 -3.50 18.70
CA ASP A 66 24.57 -4.85 18.34
C ASP A 66 23.03 -4.92 18.30
N ALA A 67 22.40 -3.88 17.71
CA ALA A 67 20.96 -3.68 17.74
C ALA A 67 20.23 -4.72 16.90
N LYS A 68 19.09 -5.21 17.44
CA LYS A 68 18.15 -6.07 16.72
C LYS A 68 17.56 -5.37 15.50
N MET A 69 17.31 -6.12 14.44
CA MET A 69 16.81 -5.60 13.16
C MET A 69 15.52 -6.29 12.75
N VAL A 70 14.59 -5.52 12.18
CA VAL A 70 13.44 -6.06 11.45
C VAL A 70 13.69 -6.05 9.95
N TYR A 71 13.40 -7.17 9.30
CA TYR A 71 13.31 -7.32 7.84
C TYR A 71 11.84 -7.36 7.49
N TYR A 72 11.35 -6.27 6.87
CA TYR A 72 9.95 -6.11 6.49
C TYR A 72 9.76 -6.64 5.06
N LEU A 73 9.22 -7.85 4.95
CA LEU A 73 9.05 -8.56 3.67
C LEU A 73 7.73 -8.16 3.04
N SER A 74 7.76 -7.53 1.87
CA SER A 74 6.55 -7.08 1.17
C SER A 74 6.69 -7.19 -0.34
N MET A 75 5.61 -7.63 -1.01
CA MET A 75 5.52 -7.64 -2.48
C MET A 75 5.50 -6.22 -3.06
N GLU A 76 5.11 -5.23 -2.28
CA GLU A 76 4.98 -3.85 -2.75
C GLU A 76 5.47 -2.84 -1.72
N PHE A 77 6.10 -1.78 -2.25
CA PHE A 77 6.48 -0.58 -1.53
C PHE A 77 6.06 0.66 -2.33
N LEU A 78 4.93 1.25 -1.98
CA LEU A 78 4.38 2.43 -2.67
C LEU A 78 5.03 3.70 -2.11
N MET A 79 6.28 3.96 -2.50
CA MET A 79 7.13 4.99 -1.91
C MET A 79 6.70 6.42 -2.26
N GLY A 80 6.25 6.66 -3.49
CA GLY A 80 6.14 8.00 -4.03
C GLY A 80 7.52 8.60 -4.36
N ARG A 81 7.53 9.86 -4.78
CA ARG A 81 8.76 10.61 -5.11
C ARG A 81 9.67 10.73 -3.88
N ALA A 82 10.97 10.58 -4.07
CA ALA A 82 11.95 10.51 -3.00
C ALA A 82 12.61 11.86 -2.69
N MET A 83 12.93 12.67 -3.72
CA MET A 83 13.75 13.87 -3.59
C MET A 83 13.20 14.86 -2.56
N GLY A 84 11.97 15.33 -2.74
CA GLY A 84 11.37 16.31 -1.83
C GLY A 84 11.21 15.79 -0.40
N ASN A 85 10.79 14.54 -0.25
CA ASN A 85 10.69 13.91 1.07
C ASN A 85 12.06 13.74 1.75
N THR A 86 13.09 13.41 1.00
CA THR A 86 14.47 13.31 1.52
C THR A 86 14.96 14.66 1.99
N ILE A 87 14.82 15.72 1.17
CA ILE A 87 15.18 17.11 1.54
C ILE A 87 14.47 17.52 2.84
N LEU A 88 13.17 17.24 2.93
CA LEU A 88 12.37 17.60 4.10
C LEU A 88 12.87 16.94 5.39
N ASN A 89 13.32 15.69 5.29
CA ASN A 89 13.79 14.90 6.42
C ASN A 89 15.24 15.25 6.84
N LEU A 90 16.03 15.84 5.96
CA LEU A 90 17.42 16.22 6.28
C LEU A 90 17.49 17.47 7.17
N LYS A 91 18.50 17.53 8.04
CA LYS A 91 18.80 18.73 8.84
C LYS A 91 19.18 19.94 7.99
N GLY A 92 19.80 19.72 6.85
CA GLY A 92 20.28 20.75 5.90
C GLY A 92 19.22 21.26 4.92
N ASN A 93 17.92 21.02 5.12
CA ASN A 93 16.87 21.36 4.16
C ASN A 93 16.85 22.86 3.77
N LYS A 94 17.10 23.75 4.73
CA LYS A 94 17.17 25.20 4.49
C LYS A 94 18.34 25.58 3.58
N ALA A 95 19.52 25.05 3.85
CA ALA A 95 20.70 25.28 3.04
C ALA A 95 20.52 24.76 1.59
N ILE A 96 19.88 23.60 1.42
CA ILE A 96 19.52 23.04 0.12
C ILE A 96 18.57 23.98 -0.63
N SER A 97 17.49 24.43 0.01
CA SER A 97 16.51 25.32 -0.63
C SER A 97 17.15 26.65 -1.04
N GLU A 98 17.94 27.28 -0.17
CA GLU A 98 18.65 28.53 -0.47
C GLU A 98 19.68 28.36 -1.60
N ALA A 99 20.37 27.23 -1.65
CA ALA A 99 21.33 26.92 -2.72
C ALA A 99 20.63 26.79 -4.09
N LEU A 100 19.47 26.11 -4.14
CA LEU A 100 18.68 25.94 -5.35
C LEU A 100 18.11 27.29 -5.83
N ASP A 101 17.59 28.11 -4.92
CA ASP A 101 17.08 29.47 -5.22
C ASP A 101 18.19 30.33 -5.84
N GLU A 102 19.42 30.31 -5.29
CA GLU A 102 20.56 31.06 -5.86
C GLU A 102 21.03 30.54 -7.23
N LEU A 103 20.82 29.26 -7.52
CA LEU A 103 21.07 28.69 -8.83
C LEU A 103 19.92 28.95 -9.83
N GLY A 104 18.83 29.59 -9.39
CA GLY A 104 17.63 29.82 -10.20
C GLY A 104 16.84 28.54 -10.48
N ILE A 105 16.95 27.53 -9.63
CA ILE A 105 16.31 26.22 -9.77
C ILE A 105 15.06 26.18 -8.88
N ASP A 106 13.88 26.01 -9.48
CA ASP A 106 12.62 25.80 -8.76
C ASP A 106 12.47 24.34 -8.34
N LEU A 107 12.45 24.09 -7.02
CA LEU A 107 12.32 22.74 -6.45
C LEU A 107 11.03 22.04 -6.89
N ASN A 108 9.91 22.75 -7.03
CA ASN A 108 8.64 22.15 -7.46
C ASN A 108 8.74 21.65 -8.92
N VAL A 109 9.42 22.40 -9.78
CA VAL A 109 9.66 21.99 -11.18
C VAL A 109 10.57 20.76 -11.23
N LEU A 110 11.56 20.69 -10.35
CA LEU A 110 12.43 19.51 -10.26
C LEU A 110 11.69 18.27 -9.74
N GLU A 111 10.86 18.42 -8.71
CA GLU A 111 10.05 17.29 -8.20
C GLU A 111 9.16 16.69 -9.30
N ASP A 112 8.68 17.50 -10.24
CA ASP A 112 7.88 17.02 -11.37
C ASP A 112 8.68 16.21 -12.40
N GLN A 113 10.01 16.27 -12.37
CA GLN A 113 10.87 15.41 -13.20
C GLN A 113 11.00 13.99 -12.62
N GLU A 114 10.75 13.79 -11.31
CA GLU A 114 10.85 12.50 -10.67
C GLU A 114 9.59 11.66 -10.93
N PRO A 115 9.71 10.48 -11.56
CA PRO A 115 8.60 9.56 -11.67
C PRO A 115 8.29 8.94 -10.30
N ASP A 116 7.00 8.69 -10.01
CA ASP A 116 6.66 7.81 -8.88
C ASP A 116 7.21 6.41 -9.16
N PRO A 117 7.99 5.79 -8.26
CA PRO A 117 8.43 4.40 -8.43
C PRO A 117 7.24 3.45 -8.51
N ALA A 118 7.17 2.65 -9.58
CA ALA A 118 6.05 1.73 -9.81
C ALA A 118 6.17 0.43 -8.97
N LEU A 119 6.64 0.55 -7.73
CA LEU A 119 6.94 -0.55 -6.81
C LEU A 119 5.75 -0.96 -5.92
N GLY A 120 4.58 -0.36 -6.12
CA GLY A 120 3.39 -0.65 -5.31
C GLY A 120 2.10 -0.25 -6.01
N ASN A 121 0.99 -0.73 -5.46
CA ASN A 121 -0.34 -0.53 -6.04
C ASN A 121 -1.30 0.22 -5.12
N GLY A 122 -1.33 -0.11 -3.82
CA GLY A 122 -2.38 0.40 -2.94
C GLY A 122 -1.99 0.47 -1.46
N GLY A 123 -2.96 0.23 -0.59
CA GLY A 123 -2.84 0.41 0.86
C GLY A 123 -1.73 -0.41 1.50
N LEU A 124 -1.56 -1.67 1.07
CA LEU A 124 -0.52 -2.57 1.57
C LEU A 124 0.89 -2.00 1.32
N GLY A 125 1.16 -1.59 0.08
CA GLY A 125 2.46 -1.03 -0.29
C GLY A 125 2.71 0.35 0.32
N ARG A 126 1.66 1.18 0.47
CA ARG A 126 1.83 2.48 1.13
C ARG A 126 2.05 2.34 2.63
N LEU A 127 1.42 1.36 3.28
CA LEU A 127 1.69 1.06 4.68
C LEU A 127 3.16 0.67 4.89
N ALA A 128 3.68 -0.22 4.06
CA ALA A 128 5.10 -0.60 4.09
C ALA A 128 6.03 0.62 3.97
N ALA A 129 5.74 1.54 3.06
CA ALA A 129 6.48 2.79 2.90
C ALA A 129 6.38 3.71 4.13
N CYS A 130 5.19 3.86 4.73
CA CYS A 130 5.01 4.63 5.96
C CYS A 130 5.77 4.02 7.14
N PHE A 131 5.82 2.70 7.24
CA PHE A 131 6.56 2.01 8.31
C PHE A 131 8.07 2.23 8.20
N LEU A 132 8.62 2.22 6.98
CA LEU A 132 10.05 2.52 6.78
C LEU A 132 10.39 3.95 7.22
N ASP A 133 9.57 4.93 6.87
CA ASP A 133 9.72 6.33 7.31
C ASP A 133 9.66 6.44 8.85
N SER A 134 8.69 5.79 9.48
CA SER A 134 8.51 5.81 10.94
C SER A 134 9.64 5.08 11.68
N LEU A 135 10.10 3.94 11.18
CA LEU A 135 11.22 3.19 11.76
C LEU A 135 12.50 4.04 11.74
N ALA A 136 12.81 4.67 10.62
CA ALA A 136 13.97 5.57 10.51
C ALA A 136 13.83 6.79 11.42
N THR A 137 12.67 7.44 11.45
CA THR A 137 12.42 8.63 12.29
C THR A 137 12.50 8.32 13.78
N GLN A 138 12.08 7.13 14.21
CA GLN A 138 12.10 6.72 15.61
C GLN A 138 13.44 6.09 16.06
N GLY A 139 14.40 5.91 15.15
CA GLY A 139 15.72 5.36 15.46
C GLY A 139 15.77 3.84 15.55
N TYR A 140 14.88 3.12 14.84
CA TYR A 140 14.88 1.65 14.80
C TYR A 140 15.47 1.13 13.49
N MET A 141 16.35 0.12 13.60
CA MET A 141 17.00 -0.50 12.45
C MET A 141 16.04 -1.41 11.69
N ALA A 142 15.91 -1.15 10.39
CA ALA A 142 15.06 -1.91 9.50
C ALA A 142 15.62 -2.05 8.09
N TYR A 143 15.27 -3.18 7.47
CA TYR A 143 15.37 -3.39 6.03
C TYR A 143 13.97 -3.61 5.47
N GLY A 144 13.53 -2.78 4.51
CA GLY A 144 12.45 -3.18 3.61
C GLY A 144 13.02 -4.14 2.57
N CYS A 145 12.31 -5.23 2.29
CA CYS A 145 12.74 -6.24 1.32
C CYS A 145 11.64 -6.50 0.30
N GLY A 146 11.91 -6.26 -0.98
CA GLY A 146 10.94 -6.40 -2.07
C GLY A 146 11.61 -6.69 -3.42
N ILE A 147 10.88 -6.48 -4.50
CA ILE A 147 11.33 -6.70 -5.87
C ILE A 147 11.54 -5.36 -6.57
N ARG A 148 12.62 -5.26 -7.36
CA ARG A 148 12.89 -4.12 -8.24
C ARG A 148 12.13 -4.30 -9.55
N TYR A 149 10.82 -3.98 -9.53
CA TYR A 149 10.02 -4.07 -10.74
C TYR A 149 10.45 -3.03 -11.77
N LYS A 150 10.66 -3.48 -13.00
CA LYS A 150 11.03 -2.60 -14.11
C LYS A 150 9.88 -1.70 -14.57
N TYR A 151 8.69 -2.29 -14.68
CA TYR A 151 7.46 -1.60 -15.07
C TYR A 151 6.44 -1.55 -13.92
N GLY A 152 6.59 -2.43 -12.93
CA GLY A 152 5.80 -2.48 -11.71
C GLY A 152 4.30 -2.53 -11.95
N MET A 153 3.57 -1.61 -11.28
CA MET A 153 2.15 -1.40 -11.54
C MET A 153 1.98 -0.56 -12.80
N PHE A 154 1.11 -0.98 -13.70
CA PHE A 154 0.87 -0.29 -14.96
C PHE A 154 0.51 1.20 -14.76
N LYS A 155 0.86 2.03 -15.74
CA LYS A 155 0.32 3.37 -15.90
C LYS A 155 -1.07 3.26 -16.54
N GLN A 156 -2.05 3.91 -15.93
CA GLN A 156 -3.42 3.94 -16.44
C GLN A 156 -3.59 5.09 -17.42
N LYS A 157 -4.18 4.80 -18.57
CA LYS A 157 -4.75 5.78 -19.48
C LYS A 157 -6.26 5.58 -19.57
N ILE A 158 -6.97 6.66 -19.81
CA ILE A 158 -8.41 6.62 -20.10
C ILE A 158 -8.60 7.00 -21.57
N GLU A 159 -9.03 6.04 -22.37
CA GLU A 159 -9.32 6.25 -23.80
C GLU A 159 -10.79 5.89 -24.07
N ASN A 160 -11.56 6.84 -24.58
CA ASN A 160 -13.02 6.71 -24.79
C ASN A 160 -13.76 6.24 -23.51
N GLY A 161 -13.29 6.68 -22.34
CA GLY A 161 -13.82 6.30 -21.04
C GLY A 161 -13.38 4.93 -20.51
N TYR A 162 -12.59 4.16 -21.26
CA TYR A 162 -12.07 2.86 -20.84
C TYR A 162 -10.69 2.98 -20.21
N GLN A 163 -10.43 2.16 -19.19
CA GLN A 163 -9.08 1.97 -18.69
C GLN A 163 -8.24 1.19 -19.70
N ILE A 164 -7.10 1.78 -20.07
CA ILE A 164 -6.05 1.14 -20.85
C ILE A 164 -4.80 1.05 -19.98
N GLU A 165 -4.22 -0.15 -19.89
CA GLU A 165 -3.00 -0.41 -19.15
C GLU A 165 -1.78 -0.26 -20.08
N VAL A 166 -0.85 0.61 -19.71
CA VAL A 166 0.42 0.77 -20.43
C VAL A 166 1.60 0.58 -19.47
N PRO A 167 2.77 0.13 -19.97
CA PRO A 167 3.95 0.00 -19.12
C PRO A 167 4.34 1.34 -18.47
N ASP A 168 4.67 1.30 -17.18
CA ASP A 168 5.22 2.47 -16.47
C ASP A 168 6.74 2.35 -16.45
N ASP A 169 7.40 2.93 -17.44
CA ASP A 169 8.87 2.89 -17.63
C ASP A 169 9.56 3.90 -16.71
N TRP A 170 9.35 3.76 -15.41
CA TRP A 170 9.83 4.69 -14.39
C TRP A 170 11.37 4.69 -14.25
N LEU A 171 12.03 3.62 -14.69
CA LEU A 171 13.49 3.48 -14.68
C LEU A 171 14.18 3.94 -15.99
N ARG A 172 13.45 4.54 -16.94
CA ARG A 172 13.99 4.96 -18.24
C ARG A 172 15.25 5.80 -18.13
N ASN A 173 15.29 6.73 -17.18
CA ASN A 173 16.42 7.63 -16.95
C ASN A 173 17.29 7.20 -15.75
N GLY A 174 17.12 5.95 -15.27
CA GLY A 174 17.74 5.46 -14.05
C GLY A 174 17.07 6.05 -12.78
N ASN A 175 17.53 5.57 -11.63
CA ASN A 175 17.13 6.09 -10.33
C ASN A 175 18.38 6.58 -9.58
N PRO A 176 18.58 7.90 -9.42
CA PRO A 176 19.81 8.42 -8.83
C PRO A 176 20.02 8.01 -7.37
N PHE A 177 18.97 7.64 -6.65
CA PHE A 177 19.07 7.25 -5.23
C PHE A 177 19.44 5.77 -5.02
N GLU A 178 19.26 4.90 -6.01
CA GLU A 178 19.60 3.48 -5.82
C GLU A 178 21.10 3.21 -5.93
N ILE A 179 21.53 2.15 -5.24
CA ILE A 179 22.91 1.63 -5.27
C ILE A 179 22.84 0.15 -5.55
N GLU A 180 23.39 -0.27 -6.68
CA GLU A 180 23.57 -1.68 -6.99
C GLU A 180 24.64 -2.31 -6.08
N ARG A 181 24.37 -3.50 -5.55
CA ARG A 181 25.25 -4.19 -4.58
C ARG A 181 25.54 -5.63 -5.05
N PRO A 182 26.26 -5.79 -6.16
CA PRO A 182 26.54 -7.11 -6.75
C PRO A 182 27.33 -8.03 -5.84
N GLU A 183 28.08 -7.49 -4.87
CA GLU A 183 28.81 -8.24 -3.84
C GLU A 183 27.89 -8.99 -2.85
N TYR A 184 26.62 -8.62 -2.80
CA TYR A 184 25.59 -9.27 -1.96
C TYR A 184 24.63 -10.13 -2.76
N ALA A 185 24.92 -10.39 -4.02
CA ALA A 185 24.10 -11.23 -4.87
C ALA A 185 24.06 -12.67 -4.35
N VAL A 186 22.91 -13.32 -4.49
CA VAL A 186 22.68 -14.71 -4.09
C VAL A 186 22.00 -15.50 -5.19
N GLU A 187 22.13 -16.82 -5.18
CA GLU A 187 21.44 -17.73 -6.10
C GLU A 187 20.08 -18.14 -5.54
N VAL A 188 19.04 -18.12 -6.38
CA VAL A 188 17.71 -18.62 -6.07
C VAL A 188 17.33 -19.72 -7.06
N LYS A 189 16.90 -20.89 -6.55
CA LYS A 189 16.68 -22.12 -7.32
C LYS A 189 15.19 -22.43 -7.47
N PHE A 190 14.80 -22.85 -8.67
CA PHE A 190 13.43 -23.24 -9.00
C PHE A 190 13.39 -24.62 -9.69
N GLY A 191 12.38 -25.41 -9.39
CA GLY A 191 12.13 -26.70 -10.05
C GLY A 191 13.15 -27.77 -9.71
N GLY A 192 13.34 -28.71 -10.63
CA GLY A 192 14.19 -29.87 -10.40
C GLY A 192 13.59 -30.90 -9.46
N HIS A 193 14.44 -31.65 -8.79
CA HIS A 193 14.02 -32.66 -7.80
C HIS A 193 14.99 -32.68 -6.61
N VAL A 194 14.54 -33.22 -5.49
CA VAL A 194 15.36 -33.36 -4.29
C VAL A 194 15.96 -34.75 -4.25
N ALA A 195 17.29 -34.82 -4.24
CA ALA A 195 18.04 -36.05 -4.02
C ALA A 195 18.40 -36.19 -2.54
N PHE A 196 18.31 -37.39 -2.03
CA PHE A 196 18.73 -37.76 -0.68
C PHE A 196 20.12 -38.40 -0.74
N MET A 197 21.04 -37.94 0.11
CA MET A 197 22.39 -38.48 0.24
C MET A 197 22.74 -38.63 1.71
N LYS A 198 23.54 -39.67 2.04
CA LYS A 198 24.19 -39.79 3.35
C LYS A 198 25.67 -39.54 3.16
N ASP A 199 26.26 -38.73 4.03
CA ASP A 199 27.69 -38.50 4.07
C ASP A 199 28.41 -39.72 4.72
N GLU A 200 29.72 -39.64 4.76
CA GLU A 200 30.60 -40.70 5.35
C GLU A 200 30.31 -40.96 6.85
N ASN A 201 29.68 -40.01 7.54
CA ASN A 201 29.29 -40.10 8.93
C ASN A 201 27.85 -40.58 9.11
N GLY A 202 27.13 -40.86 8.02
CA GLY A 202 25.74 -41.27 8.01
C GLY A 202 24.72 -40.13 8.18
N LYS A 203 25.19 -38.88 8.15
CA LYS A 203 24.33 -37.71 8.19
C LYS A 203 23.57 -37.54 6.86
N GLU A 204 22.29 -37.24 6.97
CA GLU A 204 21.40 -37.08 5.84
C GLU A 204 21.51 -35.66 5.27
N HIS A 205 21.61 -35.57 3.93
CA HIS A 205 21.67 -34.33 3.17
C HIS A 205 20.62 -34.34 2.07
N PHE A 206 19.89 -33.25 1.96
CA PHE A 206 18.92 -33.01 0.88
C PHE A 206 19.56 -32.05 -0.12
N ILE A 207 19.69 -32.50 -1.38
CA ILE A 207 20.34 -31.74 -2.46
C ILE A 207 19.35 -31.57 -3.60
N GLN A 208 19.06 -30.35 -3.97
CA GLN A 208 18.25 -30.06 -5.16
C GLN A 208 19.10 -30.25 -6.42
N LYS A 209 18.59 -31.01 -7.39
CA LYS A 209 19.25 -31.31 -8.68
C LYS A 209 18.34 -30.92 -9.84
N ASP A 210 18.95 -30.71 -11.01
CA ASP A 210 18.27 -30.38 -12.26
C ASP A 210 17.33 -29.15 -12.16
N TYR A 211 17.75 -28.19 -11.32
CA TYR A 211 17.03 -26.94 -11.09
C TYR A 211 17.40 -25.87 -12.12
N GLN A 212 16.51 -24.90 -12.29
CA GLN A 212 16.83 -23.60 -12.88
C GLN A 212 17.21 -22.64 -11.78
N SER A 213 18.19 -21.78 -12.01
CA SER A 213 18.56 -20.76 -11.04
C SER A 213 18.67 -19.39 -11.66
N VAL A 214 18.44 -18.39 -10.82
CA VAL A 214 18.65 -16.98 -11.14
C VAL A 214 19.59 -16.37 -10.09
N ARG A 215 20.36 -15.39 -10.50
CA ARG A 215 21.16 -14.54 -9.61
C ARG A 215 20.28 -13.39 -9.16
N ALA A 216 20.01 -13.28 -7.86
CA ALA A 216 19.32 -12.15 -7.26
C ALA A 216 20.34 -11.09 -6.87
N VAL A 217 20.26 -9.92 -7.48
CA VAL A 217 21.15 -8.77 -7.24
C VAL A 217 20.39 -7.69 -6.50
N PRO A 218 20.85 -7.25 -5.30
CA PRO A 218 20.15 -6.23 -4.56
C PRO A 218 20.52 -4.82 -5.00
N TYR A 219 19.50 -3.96 -4.98
CA TYR A 219 19.60 -2.51 -5.13
C TYR A 219 19.11 -1.87 -3.84
N ASP A 220 19.95 -1.06 -3.20
CA ASP A 220 19.66 -0.40 -1.94
C ASP A 220 19.25 1.05 -2.16
N LEU A 221 18.11 1.44 -1.54
CA LEU A 221 17.63 2.82 -1.50
C LEU A 221 17.66 3.35 -0.06
N PRO A 222 18.12 4.61 0.16
CA PRO A 222 18.15 5.20 1.49
C PRO A 222 16.75 5.62 1.94
N ILE A 223 16.44 5.34 3.20
CA ILE A 223 15.23 5.80 3.88
C ILE A 223 15.66 6.71 5.04
N VAL A 224 15.57 8.00 4.79
CA VAL A 224 16.07 9.03 5.71
C VAL A 224 15.03 9.31 6.80
N GLY A 225 15.43 9.23 8.06
CA GLY A 225 14.62 9.63 9.20
C GLY A 225 14.56 11.16 9.37
N TYR A 226 13.49 11.64 9.97
CA TYR A 226 13.27 13.07 10.13
C TYR A 226 14.27 13.69 11.13
N ARG A 227 15.20 14.47 10.62
CA ARG A 227 16.20 15.29 11.35
C ARG A 227 16.98 14.58 12.49
N ASN A 228 17.24 13.28 12.31
CA ASN A 228 17.93 12.47 13.33
C ASN A 228 19.20 11.75 12.82
N ASN A 229 19.64 12.05 11.60
CA ASN A 229 20.78 11.45 10.90
C ASN A 229 20.65 9.93 10.65
N MET A 230 19.50 9.33 10.95
CA MET A 230 19.24 7.92 10.73
C MET A 230 18.91 7.65 9.28
N VAL A 231 19.52 6.63 8.69
CA VAL A 231 19.20 6.17 7.33
C VAL A 231 19.04 4.66 7.34
N ASN A 232 17.81 4.19 7.13
CA ASN A 232 17.50 2.78 6.90
C ASN A 232 17.60 2.42 5.42
N THR A 233 17.42 1.15 5.09
CA THR A 233 17.56 0.62 3.73
C THR A 233 16.27 0.01 3.24
N LEU A 234 15.83 0.42 2.05
CA LEU A 234 14.93 -0.38 1.23
C LEU A 234 15.77 -1.18 0.23
N ARG A 235 15.82 -2.50 0.40
CA ARG A 235 16.53 -3.43 -0.48
C ARG A 235 15.55 -4.09 -1.43
N ILE A 236 15.71 -3.83 -2.71
CA ILE A 236 14.90 -4.42 -3.77
C ILE A 236 15.77 -5.29 -4.66
N TRP A 237 15.26 -6.46 -5.02
CA TRP A 237 16.00 -7.49 -5.72
C TRP A 237 15.67 -7.48 -7.22
N ASP A 238 16.71 -7.47 -8.06
CA ASP A 238 16.62 -7.69 -9.50
C ASP A 238 17.11 -9.09 -9.86
N ALA A 239 16.58 -9.68 -10.92
CA ALA A 239 16.88 -11.04 -11.34
C ALA A 239 17.75 -11.03 -12.59
N GLU A 240 18.89 -11.71 -12.51
CA GLU A 240 19.80 -11.92 -13.61
C GLU A 240 19.97 -13.41 -13.93
N ALA A 241 20.23 -13.74 -15.19
CA ALA A 241 20.62 -15.09 -15.55
C ALA A 241 22.03 -15.40 -15.05
N ILE A 242 22.27 -16.63 -14.62
CA ILE A 242 23.63 -17.14 -14.31
C ILE A 242 24.46 -17.13 -15.60
N ASP A 243 23.93 -17.76 -16.67
CA ASP A 243 24.52 -17.73 -18.01
C ASP A 243 23.84 -16.63 -18.82
N THR A 244 24.47 -15.46 -18.90
CA THR A 244 23.84 -14.27 -19.48
C THR A 244 23.73 -14.31 -20.99
N PHE A 245 24.58 -15.09 -21.68
CA PHE A 245 24.66 -15.10 -23.13
C PHE A 245 25.24 -16.41 -23.68
N ASN A 246 24.49 -17.08 -24.56
CA ASN A 246 24.97 -18.27 -25.24
C ASN A 246 25.59 -17.92 -26.59
N LEU A 247 26.92 -17.76 -26.59
CA LEU A 247 27.67 -17.37 -27.79
C LEU A 247 27.52 -18.38 -28.93
N ASN A 248 27.50 -19.68 -28.62
CA ASN A 248 27.33 -20.73 -29.66
C ASN A 248 26.00 -20.60 -30.40
N SER A 249 24.91 -20.37 -29.67
CA SER A 249 23.60 -20.13 -30.31
C SER A 249 23.59 -18.87 -31.14
N PHE A 250 24.24 -17.80 -30.66
CA PHE A 250 24.37 -16.54 -31.41
C PHE A 250 25.13 -16.73 -32.71
N ASP A 251 26.28 -17.43 -32.68
CA ASP A 251 27.11 -17.72 -33.86
C ASP A 251 26.38 -18.60 -34.88
N GLN A 252 25.42 -19.39 -34.45
CA GLN A 252 24.55 -20.20 -35.32
C GLN A 252 23.35 -19.43 -35.86
N GLY A 253 23.21 -18.15 -35.53
CA GLY A 253 22.10 -17.30 -35.97
C GLY A 253 20.81 -17.45 -35.13
N ASP A 254 20.81 -18.24 -34.06
CA ASP A 254 19.69 -18.38 -33.13
C ASP A 254 19.76 -17.32 -32.01
N TYR A 255 19.46 -16.09 -32.38
CA TYR A 255 19.57 -14.93 -31.48
C TYR A 255 18.57 -14.99 -30.31
N HIS A 256 17.40 -15.59 -30.51
CA HIS A 256 16.42 -15.76 -29.43
C HIS A 256 16.92 -16.71 -28.35
N LYS A 257 17.47 -17.87 -28.79
CA LYS A 257 18.04 -18.85 -27.85
C LYS A 257 19.29 -18.34 -27.15
N ALA A 258 20.04 -17.45 -27.81
CA ALA A 258 21.23 -16.84 -27.22
C ALA A 258 20.95 -16.02 -25.96
N ILE A 259 19.75 -15.44 -25.81
CA ILE A 259 19.31 -14.59 -24.68
C ILE A 259 18.13 -15.19 -23.90
N GLU A 260 17.75 -16.44 -24.15
CA GLU A 260 16.58 -17.08 -23.56
C GLU A 260 16.63 -17.08 -22.02
N GLN A 261 17.74 -17.50 -21.43
CA GLN A 261 17.94 -17.51 -19.98
C GLN A 261 17.84 -16.12 -19.36
N GLN A 262 18.39 -15.13 -20.05
CA GLN A 262 18.31 -13.74 -19.63
C GLN A 262 16.84 -13.24 -19.61
N ASN A 263 16.06 -13.55 -20.63
CA ASN A 263 14.65 -13.17 -20.70
C ASN A 263 13.82 -13.86 -19.62
N LEU A 264 14.06 -15.15 -19.37
CA LEU A 264 13.39 -15.90 -18.30
C LEU A 264 13.66 -15.30 -16.91
N ALA A 265 14.91 -14.93 -16.62
CA ALA A 265 15.27 -14.30 -15.37
C ALA A 265 14.59 -12.93 -15.23
N LYS A 266 14.72 -12.05 -16.23
CA LYS A 266 14.14 -10.69 -16.23
C LYS A 266 12.63 -10.68 -16.02
N THR A 267 11.91 -11.67 -16.56
CA THR A 267 10.45 -11.76 -16.43
C THR A 267 9.99 -11.75 -14.97
N ILE A 268 10.79 -12.25 -14.04
CA ILE A 268 10.48 -12.25 -12.60
C ILE A 268 10.28 -10.84 -12.06
N CYS A 269 11.07 -9.86 -12.55
CA CYS A 269 11.10 -8.49 -12.03
C CYS A 269 10.44 -7.46 -12.95
N GLU A 270 9.63 -7.86 -13.94
CA GLU A 270 9.06 -6.88 -14.87
C GLU A 270 7.78 -6.21 -14.34
N VAL A 271 6.81 -6.99 -13.85
CA VAL A 271 5.45 -6.51 -13.54
C VAL A 271 5.02 -6.93 -12.14
N LEU A 272 4.48 -5.99 -11.38
CA LEU A 272 3.81 -6.25 -10.11
C LEU A 272 2.40 -6.83 -10.38
N TYR A 273 2.07 -7.95 -9.73
CA TYR A 273 0.80 -8.65 -9.88
C TYR A 273 0.48 -9.03 -11.35
N PRO A 274 1.28 -9.91 -11.97
CA PRO A 274 0.96 -10.43 -13.29
C PRO A 274 -0.44 -11.05 -13.31
N ASN A 275 -1.09 -10.99 -14.48
CA ASN A 275 -2.42 -11.56 -14.65
C ASN A 275 -2.41 -13.07 -14.35
N ASP A 276 -3.09 -13.48 -13.29
CA ASP A 276 -3.15 -14.86 -12.77
C ASP A 276 -4.41 -15.63 -13.18
N THR A 277 -5.13 -15.14 -14.17
CA THR A 277 -6.26 -15.88 -14.77
C THR A 277 -5.82 -17.13 -15.53
N HIS A 278 -4.54 -17.24 -15.87
CA HIS A 278 -3.92 -18.37 -16.56
C HIS A 278 -2.74 -18.96 -15.76
N TYR A 279 -2.37 -20.19 -16.09
CA TYR A 279 -1.34 -20.97 -15.39
C TYR A 279 0.01 -20.25 -15.30
N ALA A 280 0.51 -19.73 -16.43
CA ALA A 280 1.82 -19.05 -16.48
C ALA A 280 1.89 -17.81 -15.56
N GLY A 281 0.79 -17.07 -15.44
CA GLY A 281 0.72 -15.93 -14.53
C GLY A 281 0.77 -16.33 -13.05
N LYS A 282 0.09 -17.44 -12.70
CA LYS A 282 0.17 -18.01 -11.34
C LYS A 282 1.59 -18.48 -11.01
N GLU A 283 2.24 -19.16 -11.97
CA GLU A 283 3.64 -19.60 -11.81
C GLU A 283 4.58 -18.42 -11.59
N LEU A 284 4.46 -17.39 -12.40
CA LEU A 284 5.28 -16.18 -12.28
C LEU A 284 5.07 -15.50 -10.91
N ARG A 285 3.83 -15.43 -10.44
CA ARG A 285 3.52 -14.84 -9.13
C ARG A 285 4.15 -15.62 -7.97
N LEU A 286 4.13 -16.94 -8.01
CA LEU A 286 4.81 -17.76 -6.98
C LEU A 286 6.34 -17.65 -7.10
N LYS A 287 6.88 -17.59 -8.34
CA LYS A 287 8.32 -17.31 -8.56
C LYS A 287 8.75 -15.99 -7.94
N GLN A 288 7.97 -14.92 -8.13
CA GLN A 288 8.23 -13.60 -7.53
C GLN A 288 8.28 -13.67 -6.01
N GLN A 289 7.31 -14.34 -5.38
CA GLN A 289 7.27 -14.48 -3.92
C GLN A 289 8.50 -15.20 -3.38
N TYR A 290 8.83 -16.37 -3.95
CA TYR A 290 10.00 -17.12 -3.49
C TYR A 290 11.31 -16.41 -3.81
N PHE A 291 11.43 -15.75 -4.95
CA PHE A 291 12.60 -15.03 -5.39
C PHE A 291 13.08 -14.00 -4.35
N PHE A 292 12.23 -13.02 -4.01
CA PHE A 292 12.66 -11.96 -3.11
C PHE A 292 12.77 -12.44 -1.65
N VAL A 293 11.93 -13.39 -1.25
CA VAL A 293 11.97 -13.97 0.09
C VAL A 293 13.24 -14.75 0.30
N SER A 294 13.58 -15.69 -0.60
CA SER A 294 14.78 -16.49 -0.52
C SER A 294 16.03 -15.60 -0.52
N ALA A 295 16.12 -14.65 -1.44
CA ALA A 295 17.25 -13.72 -1.51
C ALA A 295 17.41 -12.91 -0.20
N SER A 296 16.31 -12.40 0.34
CA SER A 296 16.31 -11.59 1.57
C SER A 296 16.74 -12.40 2.78
N ILE A 297 16.23 -13.63 2.96
CA ILE A 297 16.56 -14.47 4.11
C ILE A 297 17.99 -14.98 4.02
N GLN A 298 18.44 -15.47 2.87
CA GLN A 298 19.83 -15.90 2.66
C GLN A 298 20.79 -14.79 3.08
N ARG A 299 20.59 -13.56 2.59
CA ARG A 299 21.48 -12.45 2.93
C ARG A 299 21.39 -12.01 4.39
N ALA A 300 20.19 -12.03 4.99
CA ALA A 300 20.01 -11.70 6.39
C ALA A 300 20.73 -12.70 7.31
N VAL A 301 20.59 -14.00 7.05
CA VAL A 301 21.26 -15.06 7.82
C VAL A 301 22.77 -15.00 7.61
N THR A 302 23.26 -14.85 6.37
CA THR A 302 24.70 -14.70 6.10
C THR A 302 25.30 -13.52 6.86
N ARG A 303 24.66 -12.34 6.80
CA ARG A 303 25.10 -11.16 7.54
C ARG A 303 25.14 -11.39 9.05
N PHE A 304 24.13 -12.09 9.60
CA PHE A 304 24.10 -12.43 11.01
C PHE A 304 25.28 -13.33 11.37
N MET A 305 25.54 -14.37 10.60
CA MET A 305 26.65 -15.31 10.82
C MET A 305 28.03 -14.61 10.73
N GLU A 306 28.20 -13.68 9.78
CA GLU A 306 29.43 -12.88 9.62
C GLU A 306 29.74 -11.99 10.84
N THR A 307 28.71 -11.58 11.60
CA THR A 307 28.85 -10.61 12.70
C THR A 307 28.70 -11.22 14.10
N HIS A 308 28.33 -12.49 14.23
CA HIS A 308 28.03 -13.16 15.51
C HIS A 308 28.73 -14.51 15.68
N ASP A 309 29.96 -14.65 15.17
CA ASP A 309 30.83 -15.81 15.36
C ASP A 309 30.17 -17.17 15.07
N ASN A 310 29.24 -17.18 14.08
CA ASN A 310 28.42 -18.34 13.66
C ASN A 310 27.45 -18.87 14.75
N GLU A 311 27.06 -18.08 15.72
CA GLU A 311 26.13 -18.48 16.79
C GLU A 311 24.66 -18.47 16.32
N ILE A 312 24.30 -19.36 15.40
CA ILE A 312 23.00 -19.39 14.71
C ILE A 312 21.77 -19.43 15.66
N PHE A 313 21.91 -20.02 16.85
CA PHE A 313 20.84 -20.09 17.85
C PHE A 313 20.43 -18.72 18.41
N ARG A 314 21.27 -17.70 18.28
CA ARG A 314 20.97 -16.31 18.67
C ARG A 314 20.25 -15.52 17.60
N LEU A 315 19.98 -16.10 16.44
CA LEU A 315 19.27 -15.41 15.34
C LEU A 315 17.98 -14.72 15.80
N PRO A 316 17.07 -15.33 16.60
CA PRO A 316 15.83 -14.67 17.04
C PRO A 316 16.05 -13.45 17.93
N GLU A 317 17.21 -13.36 18.62
CA GLU A 317 17.55 -12.21 19.45
C GLU A 317 17.89 -10.98 18.62
N LYS A 318 18.36 -11.16 17.38
CA LYS A 318 18.93 -10.12 16.52
C LYS A 318 18.15 -9.87 15.23
N VAL A 319 17.28 -10.78 14.83
CA VAL A 319 16.55 -10.73 13.56
C VAL A 319 15.07 -11.03 13.79
N CYS A 320 14.21 -10.26 13.16
CA CYS A 320 12.80 -10.55 13.02
C CYS A 320 12.40 -10.40 11.53
N PHE A 321 11.73 -11.39 10.96
CA PHE A 321 11.11 -11.31 9.63
C PHE A 321 9.63 -11.02 9.82
N GLN A 322 9.19 -9.82 9.41
CA GLN A 322 7.77 -9.46 9.39
C GLN A 322 7.19 -9.72 8.01
N MET A 323 6.23 -10.64 7.94
CA MET A 323 5.51 -10.99 6.71
C MET A 323 4.31 -10.05 6.52
N ASN A 324 4.38 -9.21 5.49
CA ASN A 324 3.30 -8.27 5.14
C ASN A 324 2.29 -8.97 4.22
N ASP A 325 1.18 -9.42 4.79
CA ASP A 325 0.21 -10.36 4.23
C ASP A 325 0.79 -11.77 4.00
N THR A 326 0.11 -12.61 3.23
CA THR A 326 0.52 -14.00 2.95
C THR A 326 1.56 -14.11 1.83
N HIS A 327 1.79 -13.06 1.07
CA HIS A 327 2.71 -13.07 -0.07
C HIS A 327 4.12 -13.58 0.27
N PRO A 328 4.74 -13.20 1.42
CA PRO A 328 6.04 -13.70 1.80
C PRO A 328 6.02 -14.94 2.69
N THR A 329 4.91 -15.66 2.83
CA THR A 329 4.79 -16.78 3.78
C THR A 329 5.76 -17.92 3.51
N VAL A 330 6.23 -18.12 2.28
CA VAL A 330 7.30 -19.08 1.97
C VAL A 330 8.58 -18.84 2.79
N ALA A 331 8.71 -17.67 3.41
CA ALA A 331 9.81 -17.31 4.30
C ALA A 331 10.02 -18.32 5.42
N VAL A 332 8.95 -18.86 5.99
CA VAL A 332 9.05 -19.82 7.11
C VAL A 332 9.71 -21.14 6.66
N ALA A 333 9.33 -21.65 5.50
CA ALA A 333 9.91 -22.87 4.95
C ALA A 333 11.32 -22.63 4.39
N GLU A 334 11.60 -21.47 3.81
CA GLU A 334 12.94 -21.11 3.34
C GLU A 334 13.91 -20.94 4.50
N LEU A 335 13.50 -20.32 5.61
CA LEU A 335 14.34 -20.24 6.80
C LEU A 335 14.65 -21.64 7.35
N MET A 336 13.65 -22.53 7.42
CA MET A 336 13.85 -23.94 7.78
C MET A 336 14.88 -24.62 6.87
N ARG A 337 14.76 -24.43 5.53
CA ARG A 337 15.70 -24.99 4.56
C ARG A 337 17.14 -24.50 4.84
N ILE A 338 17.32 -23.21 4.98
CA ILE A 338 18.64 -22.61 5.24
C ILE A 338 19.23 -23.18 6.54
N LEU A 339 18.44 -23.23 7.62
CA LEU A 339 18.91 -23.72 8.92
C LEU A 339 19.28 -25.20 8.87
N MET A 340 18.48 -26.03 8.20
CA MET A 340 18.73 -27.48 8.12
C MET A 340 19.75 -27.86 7.05
N ASP A 341 19.55 -27.38 5.81
CA ASP A 341 20.34 -27.87 4.66
C ASP A 341 21.68 -27.14 4.56
N ASP A 342 21.73 -25.82 4.82
CA ASP A 342 22.95 -25.03 4.69
C ASP A 342 23.76 -24.97 5.99
N HIS A 343 23.10 -24.98 7.19
CA HIS A 343 23.75 -24.90 8.49
C HIS A 343 23.71 -26.22 9.28
N GLY A 344 23.02 -27.26 8.79
CA GLY A 344 23.03 -28.60 9.34
C GLY A 344 22.33 -28.78 10.69
N LEU A 345 21.36 -27.93 11.03
CA LEU A 345 20.57 -28.05 12.25
C LEU A 345 19.59 -29.23 12.16
N THR A 346 19.17 -29.72 13.33
CA THR A 346 18.04 -30.65 13.41
C THR A 346 16.73 -29.94 13.06
N TRP A 347 15.68 -30.72 12.77
CA TRP A 347 14.33 -30.14 12.55
C TRP A 347 13.86 -29.35 13.76
N GLU A 348 14.03 -29.91 14.95
CA GLU A 348 13.57 -29.33 16.21
C GLU A 348 14.26 -27.98 16.49
N ASP A 349 15.58 -27.91 16.27
CA ASP A 349 16.34 -26.66 16.45
C ASP A 349 15.95 -25.61 15.41
N ALA A 350 15.87 -26.01 14.15
CA ALA A 350 15.45 -25.11 13.07
C ALA A 350 14.01 -24.58 13.27
N TRP A 351 13.10 -25.45 13.68
CA TRP A 351 11.72 -25.08 13.98
C TRP A 351 11.63 -24.11 15.16
N GLY A 352 12.38 -24.39 16.24
CA GLY A 352 12.43 -23.52 17.41
C GLY A 352 12.96 -22.11 17.11
N ILE A 353 13.93 -21.99 16.19
CA ILE A 353 14.43 -20.71 15.71
C ILE A 353 13.37 -20.02 14.82
N THR A 354 12.81 -20.74 13.85
CA THR A 354 11.83 -20.19 12.89
C THR A 354 10.59 -19.63 13.61
N GLN A 355 10.04 -20.37 14.57
CA GLN A 355 8.90 -19.93 15.36
C GLN A 355 9.16 -18.71 16.26
N LYS A 356 10.40 -18.31 16.47
CA LYS A 356 10.76 -17.11 17.24
C LYS A 356 11.21 -15.94 16.35
N THR A 357 11.34 -16.17 15.05
CA THR A 357 11.92 -15.19 14.12
C THR A 357 10.90 -14.61 13.16
N CYS A 358 9.82 -15.35 12.83
CA CYS A 358 8.82 -14.94 11.84
C CYS A 358 7.52 -14.46 12.49
N ALA A 359 7.01 -13.31 12.02
CA ALA A 359 5.73 -12.74 12.45
C ALA A 359 4.88 -12.41 11.21
N TYR A 360 3.56 -12.45 11.34
CA TYR A 360 2.60 -12.31 10.24
C TYR A 360 1.55 -11.25 10.53
N THR A 361 1.33 -10.36 9.57
CA THR A 361 0.21 -9.41 9.55
C THR A 361 -0.80 -9.82 8.50
N ASN A 362 -2.07 -10.00 8.91
CA ASN A 362 -3.18 -10.25 7.99
C ASN A 362 -3.80 -8.92 7.53
N HIS A 363 -3.98 -8.75 6.21
CA HIS A 363 -4.64 -7.58 5.62
C HIS A 363 -5.97 -7.91 4.93
N THR A 364 -6.46 -9.14 5.07
CA THR A 364 -7.58 -9.66 4.28
C THR A 364 -8.68 -10.20 5.18
N ILE A 365 -9.93 -9.75 4.95
CA ILE A 365 -11.12 -10.32 5.63
C ILE A 365 -11.77 -11.38 4.75
N MET A 366 -11.85 -11.18 3.45
CA MET A 366 -12.57 -12.07 2.54
C MET A 366 -11.87 -13.43 2.43
N SER A 367 -12.58 -14.51 2.79
CA SER A 367 -12.04 -15.88 2.79
C SER A 367 -11.58 -16.34 1.40
N GLU A 368 -12.27 -15.88 0.35
CA GLU A 368 -11.92 -16.16 -1.05
C GLU A 368 -10.62 -15.49 -1.50
N ALA A 369 -10.23 -14.41 -0.83
CA ALA A 369 -8.99 -13.68 -1.11
C ALA A 369 -7.78 -14.21 -0.31
N LEU A 370 -7.98 -15.17 0.62
CA LEU A 370 -6.88 -15.86 1.28
C LEU A 370 -6.13 -16.76 0.30
N GLU A 371 -4.83 -16.51 0.16
CA GLU A 371 -4.00 -17.15 -0.85
C GLU A 371 -3.87 -18.67 -0.67
N LYS A 372 -4.06 -19.41 -1.75
CA LYS A 372 -3.94 -20.87 -1.82
C LYS A 372 -3.17 -21.25 -3.08
N TRP A 373 -2.33 -22.28 -2.95
CA TRP A 373 -1.59 -22.84 -4.09
C TRP A 373 -1.90 -24.32 -4.28
N PRO A 374 -2.21 -24.79 -5.51
CA PRO A 374 -2.33 -26.21 -5.79
C PRO A 374 -1.02 -26.95 -5.43
N VAL A 375 -1.13 -28.08 -4.73
CA VAL A 375 0.02 -28.90 -4.31
C VAL A 375 0.88 -29.30 -5.49
N GLU A 376 0.29 -29.81 -6.55
CA GLU A 376 1.00 -30.24 -7.76
C GLU A 376 1.86 -29.12 -8.36
N PHE A 377 1.30 -27.93 -8.40
CA PHE A 377 1.95 -26.75 -8.93
C PHE A 377 3.11 -26.28 -8.05
N PHE A 378 2.86 -26.16 -6.74
CA PHE A 378 3.82 -25.70 -5.77
C PHE A 378 5.00 -26.69 -5.62
N SER A 379 4.71 -27.99 -5.52
CA SER A 379 5.71 -29.04 -5.36
C SER A 379 6.65 -29.16 -6.57
N ARG A 380 6.14 -28.89 -7.78
CA ARG A 380 6.97 -28.88 -8.98
C ARG A 380 7.90 -27.68 -9.05
N LEU A 381 7.41 -26.49 -8.69
CA LEU A 381 8.21 -25.26 -8.74
C LEU A 381 9.20 -25.16 -7.58
N LEU A 382 8.82 -25.61 -6.39
CA LEU A 382 9.58 -25.46 -5.14
C LEU A 382 9.67 -26.80 -4.39
N PRO A 383 10.33 -27.84 -4.97
CA PRO A 383 10.24 -29.21 -4.45
C PRO A 383 10.77 -29.34 -3.03
N ARG A 384 11.88 -28.70 -2.66
CA ARG A 384 12.43 -28.77 -1.31
C ARG A 384 11.57 -28.01 -0.30
N ILE A 385 11.07 -26.85 -0.67
CA ILE A 385 10.15 -26.04 0.16
C ILE A 385 8.86 -26.81 0.41
N TYR A 386 8.33 -27.49 -0.61
CA TYR A 386 7.14 -28.33 -0.45
C TYR A 386 7.33 -29.45 0.57
N GLN A 387 8.45 -30.17 0.53
CA GLN A 387 8.76 -31.22 1.53
C GLN A 387 8.73 -30.67 2.96
N ILE A 388 9.26 -29.47 3.18
CA ILE A 388 9.25 -28.82 4.48
C ILE A 388 7.82 -28.42 4.87
N VAL A 389 7.05 -27.83 3.97
CA VAL A 389 5.63 -27.48 4.22
C VAL A 389 4.80 -28.73 4.53
N GLU A 390 5.02 -29.82 3.80
CA GLU A 390 4.33 -31.10 4.02
C GLU A 390 4.62 -31.66 5.41
N GLU A 391 5.87 -31.62 5.87
CA GLU A 391 6.27 -32.07 7.20
C GLU A 391 5.70 -31.15 8.31
N ILE A 392 5.70 -29.84 8.10
CA ILE A 392 5.03 -28.88 9.03
C ILE A 392 3.55 -29.24 9.14
N ASN A 393 2.88 -29.45 8.03
CA ASN A 393 1.47 -29.83 8.00
C ASN A 393 1.22 -31.14 8.73
N HIS A 394 2.05 -32.19 8.48
CA HIS A 394 1.92 -33.48 9.12
C HIS A 394 2.01 -33.36 10.66
N ARG A 395 3.05 -32.70 11.15
CA ARG A 395 3.23 -32.47 12.60
C ARG A 395 2.11 -31.67 13.22
N PHE A 396 1.62 -30.66 12.51
CA PHE A 396 0.53 -29.83 13.00
C PHE A 396 -0.82 -30.59 13.04
N ILE A 397 -1.10 -31.43 12.07
CA ILE A 397 -2.29 -32.31 12.10
C ILE A 397 -2.23 -33.24 13.32
N MET A 398 -1.09 -33.86 13.62
CA MET A 398 -0.94 -34.67 14.83
C MET A 398 -1.21 -33.88 16.11
N GLU A 399 -0.79 -32.61 16.16
CA GLU A 399 -1.07 -31.72 17.29
C GLU A 399 -2.57 -31.40 17.41
N ILE A 400 -3.26 -31.13 16.30
CA ILE A 400 -4.72 -30.90 16.27
C ILE A 400 -5.45 -32.14 16.77
N GLU A 401 -5.11 -33.33 16.28
CA GLU A 401 -5.76 -34.60 16.65
C GLU A 401 -5.54 -34.95 18.13
N LYS A 402 -4.36 -34.66 18.66
CA LYS A 402 -4.06 -34.81 20.08
C LYS A 402 -4.89 -33.86 20.96
N ARG A 403 -5.08 -32.61 20.53
CA ARG A 403 -5.81 -31.59 21.30
C ARG A 403 -7.33 -31.69 21.15
N TYR A 404 -7.79 -32.16 20.00
CA TYR A 404 -9.21 -32.28 19.64
C TYR A 404 -9.53 -33.68 19.11
N PRO A 405 -9.47 -34.74 19.93
CA PRO A 405 -9.65 -36.13 19.48
C PRO A 405 -11.01 -36.32 18.80
N GLY A 406 -10.97 -36.86 17.56
CA GLY A 406 -12.19 -37.19 16.79
C GLY A 406 -12.86 -36.00 16.10
N GLN A 407 -12.36 -34.77 16.27
CA GLN A 407 -12.95 -33.58 15.67
C GLN A 407 -12.35 -33.30 14.28
N GLN A 408 -12.79 -34.02 13.26
CA GLN A 408 -12.29 -33.86 11.87
C GLN A 408 -12.54 -32.47 11.29
N ASP A 409 -13.56 -31.73 11.76
CA ASP A 409 -13.81 -30.35 11.32
C ASP A 409 -12.68 -29.41 11.71
N LYS A 410 -11.99 -29.65 12.84
CA LYS A 410 -10.82 -28.89 13.26
C LYS A 410 -9.62 -29.14 12.34
N VAL A 411 -9.41 -30.40 11.95
CA VAL A 411 -8.39 -30.72 10.94
C VAL A 411 -8.72 -30.03 9.62
N ARG A 412 -9.98 -30.12 9.16
CA ARG A 412 -10.42 -29.48 7.92
C ARG A 412 -10.21 -27.95 7.93
N SER A 413 -10.51 -27.27 9.02
CA SER A 413 -10.40 -25.82 9.12
C SER A 413 -8.95 -25.34 9.24
N MET A 414 -8.10 -26.06 9.98
CA MET A 414 -6.76 -25.58 10.37
C MET A 414 -5.61 -26.20 9.57
N ALA A 415 -5.75 -27.38 8.96
CA ALA A 415 -4.66 -27.99 8.20
C ALA A 415 -4.09 -27.02 7.16
N ILE A 416 -2.77 -27.03 6.99
CA ILE A 416 -2.06 -26.20 6.00
C ILE A 416 -2.34 -26.73 4.61
N ILE A 417 -2.22 -28.06 4.43
CA ILE A 417 -2.53 -28.76 3.16
C ILE A 417 -3.88 -29.45 3.34
N TYR A 418 -4.85 -29.08 2.54
CA TYR A 418 -6.16 -29.67 2.52
C TYR A 418 -6.78 -29.59 1.12
N ASP A 419 -7.44 -30.66 0.69
CA ASP A 419 -8.11 -30.76 -0.62
C ASP A 419 -7.19 -30.35 -1.78
N GLY A 420 -5.96 -30.84 -1.76
CA GLY A 420 -4.96 -30.56 -2.80
C GLY A 420 -4.45 -29.10 -2.86
N GLN A 421 -4.76 -28.30 -1.86
CA GLN A 421 -4.36 -26.87 -1.77
C GLN A 421 -3.47 -26.63 -0.56
N ILE A 422 -2.44 -25.78 -0.73
CA ILE A 422 -1.63 -25.22 0.36
C ILE A 422 -2.24 -23.87 0.76
N ARG A 423 -2.68 -23.75 2.00
CA ARG A 423 -3.31 -22.54 2.55
C ARG A 423 -2.25 -21.69 3.24
N MET A 424 -1.86 -20.59 2.60
CA MET A 424 -0.70 -19.79 3.03
C MET A 424 -0.94 -19.08 4.36
N ALA A 425 -2.14 -18.56 4.63
CA ALA A 425 -2.45 -17.99 5.94
C ALA A 425 -2.31 -19.00 7.08
N ASN A 426 -2.76 -20.26 6.87
CA ASN A 426 -2.62 -21.33 7.86
C ASN A 426 -1.13 -21.62 8.13
N LEU A 427 -0.32 -21.69 7.08
CA LEU A 427 1.14 -21.87 7.22
C LEU A 427 1.77 -20.73 8.03
N ALA A 428 1.43 -19.49 7.72
CA ALA A 428 1.96 -18.30 8.42
C ALA A 428 1.60 -18.30 9.93
N ILE A 429 0.35 -18.65 10.26
CA ILE A 429 -0.14 -18.70 11.66
C ILE A 429 0.55 -19.80 12.46
N VAL A 430 0.67 -20.99 11.88
CA VAL A 430 1.30 -22.14 12.55
C VAL A 430 2.78 -21.87 12.83
N SER A 431 3.48 -21.32 11.85
CA SER A 431 4.94 -21.18 11.85
C SER A 431 5.45 -19.88 12.46
N GLY A 432 4.62 -18.84 12.60
CA GLY A 432 4.99 -17.56 13.18
C GLY A 432 4.71 -17.48 14.69
N PHE A 433 5.36 -16.56 15.40
CA PHE A 433 5.10 -16.30 16.82
C PHE A 433 3.99 -15.27 17.05
N SER A 434 3.67 -14.45 16.07
CA SER A 434 2.68 -13.38 16.17
C SER A 434 1.83 -13.28 14.90
N VAL A 435 0.54 -13.06 15.12
CA VAL A 435 -0.48 -12.77 14.09
C VAL A 435 -1.22 -11.52 14.51
N ASN A 436 -1.22 -10.50 13.66
CA ASN A 436 -2.02 -9.32 13.96
C ASN A 436 -2.98 -8.94 12.83
N GLY A 437 -4.15 -8.42 13.22
CA GLY A 437 -5.00 -7.64 12.34
C GLY A 437 -4.58 -6.17 12.30
N VAL A 438 -5.24 -5.37 11.47
CA VAL A 438 -4.83 -4.00 11.12
C VAL A 438 -5.84 -2.91 11.50
N ALA A 439 -6.93 -3.28 12.18
CA ALA A 439 -7.90 -2.44 12.84
C ALA A 439 -8.64 -3.24 13.91
N LYS A 440 -9.25 -2.58 14.91
CA LYS A 440 -9.97 -3.26 16.00
C LYS A 440 -11.06 -4.21 15.46
N LEU A 441 -11.93 -3.70 14.60
CA LEU A 441 -13.02 -4.49 14.02
C LEU A 441 -12.47 -5.67 13.20
N HIS A 442 -11.46 -5.45 12.37
CA HIS A 442 -10.81 -6.50 11.60
C HIS A 442 -10.29 -7.63 12.50
N THR A 443 -9.56 -7.26 13.53
CA THR A 443 -8.99 -8.24 14.47
C THR A 443 -10.07 -9.07 15.17
N GLU A 444 -11.19 -8.45 15.55
CA GLU A 444 -12.33 -9.16 16.15
C GLU A 444 -13.01 -10.12 15.16
N ILE A 445 -13.13 -9.72 13.89
CA ILE A 445 -13.66 -10.61 12.82
C ILE A 445 -12.71 -11.81 12.62
N LEU A 446 -11.39 -11.59 12.59
CA LEU A 446 -10.41 -12.68 12.51
C LEU A 446 -10.56 -13.66 13.67
N LYS A 447 -10.62 -13.17 14.92
CA LYS A 447 -10.73 -14.00 16.15
C LYS A 447 -12.04 -14.76 16.25
N LYS A 448 -13.16 -14.12 15.87
CA LYS A 448 -14.50 -14.69 16.11
C LYS A 448 -15.04 -15.50 14.94
N GLN A 449 -14.49 -15.31 13.73
CA GLN A 449 -15.02 -15.90 12.50
C GLN A 449 -13.94 -16.58 11.67
N GLN A 450 -13.14 -15.83 10.92
CA GLN A 450 -12.24 -16.33 9.90
C GLN A 450 -11.16 -17.28 10.43
N LEU A 451 -10.53 -16.92 11.54
CA LEU A 451 -9.43 -17.66 12.17
C LEU A 451 -9.80 -18.16 13.56
N LYS A 452 -11.10 -18.31 13.82
CA LYS A 452 -11.65 -18.71 15.13
C LYS A 452 -10.97 -19.93 15.71
N ASP A 453 -10.76 -20.96 14.93
CA ASP A 453 -10.19 -22.22 15.41
C ASP A 453 -8.71 -22.04 15.81
N PHE A 454 -7.97 -21.25 15.05
CA PHE A 454 -6.61 -20.88 15.41
C PHE A 454 -6.55 -20.02 16.67
N TYR A 455 -7.47 -19.03 16.78
CA TYR A 455 -7.52 -18.19 17.97
C TYR A 455 -7.86 -18.99 19.23
N LEU A 456 -8.78 -19.95 19.16
CA LEU A 456 -9.10 -20.84 20.27
C LEU A 456 -7.93 -21.76 20.67
N MET A 457 -7.09 -22.13 19.69
CA MET A 457 -5.93 -23.00 19.92
C MET A 457 -4.70 -22.24 20.43
N MET A 458 -4.46 -21.02 19.91
CA MET A 458 -3.25 -20.22 20.13
C MET A 458 -3.61 -18.72 20.35
N PRO A 459 -4.43 -18.39 21.39
CA PRO A 459 -4.92 -17.03 21.58
C PRO A 459 -3.79 -16.01 21.82
N GLU A 460 -2.68 -16.45 22.39
CA GLU A 460 -1.51 -15.62 22.71
C GLU A 460 -0.82 -15.03 21.46
N LYS A 461 -0.98 -15.65 20.29
CA LYS A 461 -0.40 -15.13 19.03
C LYS A 461 -1.16 -13.92 18.49
N PHE A 462 -2.44 -13.74 18.84
CA PHE A 462 -3.33 -12.79 18.17
C PHE A 462 -3.35 -11.42 18.85
N SER A 463 -3.04 -10.38 18.10
CA SER A 463 -3.12 -8.99 18.57
C SER A 463 -3.68 -8.06 17.48
N ASN A 464 -4.06 -6.84 17.88
CA ASN A 464 -4.42 -5.77 16.96
C ASN A 464 -3.32 -4.73 16.91
N LYS A 465 -2.96 -4.31 15.70
CA LYS A 465 -2.12 -3.13 15.43
C LYS A 465 -2.85 -2.28 14.39
N THR A 466 -3.61 -1.29 14.88
CA THR A 466 -4.33 -0.38 13.99
C THR A 466 -3.35 0.33 13.08
N ASN A 467 -3.59 0.30 11.77
CA ASN A 467 -2.76 0.97 10.77
C ASN A 467 -2.61 2.47 11.06
N GLY A 468 -1.60 3.06 10.48
CA GLY A 468 -1.33 4.49 10.53
C GLY A 468 -0.67 4.97 9.24
N ILE A 469 -0.52 6.27 9.16
CA ILE A 469 0.10 6.99 8.04
C ILE A 469 1.20 7.91 8.56
N THR A 470 2.20 8.23 7.73
CA THR A 470 3.20 9.22 8.11
C THR A 470 2.69 10.64 7.86
N GLN A 471 2.64 11.44 8.91
CA GLN A 471 2.29 12.85 8.85
C GLN A 471 3.32 13.69 8.09
N ARG A 472 4.55 13.21 7.98
CA ARG A 472 5.62 13.90 7.23
C ARG A 472 5.28 13.95 5.74
N ARG A 473 4.87 12.85 5.12
CA ARG A 473 4.43 12.88 3.73
C ARG A 473 3.05 13.50 3.55
N PHE A 474 2.06 13.08 4.35
CA PHE A 474 0.65 13.41 4.07
C PHE A 474 0.15 14.73 4.67
N LEU A 475 0.95 15.39 5.50
CA LEU A 475 0.67 16.76 5.95
C LEU A 475 1.84 17.70 5.70
N LEU A 476 3.03 17.41 6.23
CA LEU A 476 4.18 18.34 6.15
C LEU A 476 4.60 18.59 4.69
N HIS A 477 4.74 17.54 3.88
CA HIS A 477 5.07 17.61 2.45
C HIS A 477 3.84 17.89 1.58
N GLY A 478 2.76 17.12 1.78
CA GLY A 478 1.60 17.13 0.87
C GLY A 478 0.69 18.35 1.01
N ASN A 479 0.69 19.02 2.19
CA ASN A 479 -0.16 20.18 2.45
C ASN A 479 0.59 21.25 3.28
N PRO A 480 1.60 21.87 2.69
CA PRO A 480 2.45 22.84 3.41
C PRO A 480 1.67 24.03 3.96
N LEU A 481 0.57 24.45 3.32
CA LEU A 481 -0.26 25.54 3.84
C LEU A 481 -0.88 25.18 5.19
N LEU A 482 -1.46 23.97 5.30
CA LEU A 482 -2.03 23.50 6.56
C LEU A 482 -0.94 23.20 7.59
N ALA A 483 0.17 22.59 7.19
CA ALA A 483 1.30 22.30 8.07
C ALA A 483 1.87 23.57 8.72
N ASN A 484 2.05 24.64 7.94
CA ASN A 484 2.52 25.93 8.44
C ASN A 484 1.51 26.57 9.40
N TRP A 485 0.22 26.50 9.09
CA TRP A 485 -0.83 27.01 9.97
C TRP A 485 -0.86 26.23 11.30
N VAL A 486 -0.84 24.90 11.27
CA VAL A 486 -0.76 24.05 12.46
C VAL A 486 0.47 24.43 13.30
N THR A 487 1.64 24.49 12.69
CA THR A 487 2.90 24.87 13.37
C THR A 487 2.81 26.25 14.01
N SER A 488 2.14 27.21 13.37
CA SER A 488 1.93 28.54 13.93
C SER A 488 1.06 28.56 15.18
N LYS A 489 0.17 27.56 15.36
CA LYS A 489 -0.75 27.47 16.50
C LYS A 489 -0.19 26.60 17.64
N ILE A 490 0.46 25.50 17.37
CA ILE A 490 0.85 24.50 18.38
C ILE A 490 2.35 24.15 18.36
N GLY A 491 3.17 24.86 17.57
CA GLY A 491 4.59 24.51 17.37
C GLY A 491 4.78 23.33 16.44
N ASP A 492 6.04 22.94 16.20
CA ASP A 492 6.45 21.90 15.24
C ASP A 492 6.51 20.47 15.82
N GLY A 493 6.28 20.31 17.10
CA GLY A 493 6.39 19.03 17.80
C GLY A 493 5.47 17.92 17.26
N TRP A 494 4.39 18.29 16.56
CA TRP A 494 3.48 17.33 15.91
C TRP A 494 4.16 16.51 14.81
N ILE A 495 5.24 17.00 14.23
CA ILE A 495 5.94 16.33 13.12
C ILE A 495 6.51 14.98 13.55
N THR A 496 6.93 14.87 14.80
CA THR A 496 7.47 13.63 15.40
C THR A 496 6.56 13.01 16.46
N ASP A 497 5.50 13.73 16.87
CA ASP A 497 4.49 13.24 17.81
C ASP A 497 3.11 13.78 17.40
N LEU A 498 2.41 13.04 16.54
CA LEU A 498 1.11 13.46 16.02
C LEU A 498 0.03 13.57 17.10
N SER A 499 0.22 13.00 18.29
CA SER A 499 -0.73 13.15 19.41
C SER A 499 -0.92 14.61 19.82
N ARG A 500 0.08 15.48 19.58
CA ARG A 500 0.03 16.92 19.82
C ARG A 500 -1.00 17.66 18.96
N MET A 501 -1.49 17.05 17.88
CA MET A 501 -2.59 17.64 17.10
C MET A 501 -3.81 17.94 17.95
N LYS A 502 -3.99 17.22 19.07
CA LYS A 502 -5.07 17.47 20.03
C LYS A 502 -5.08 18.89 20.60
N ASP A 503 -3.93 19.55 20.66
CA ASP A 503 -3.81 20.95 21.13
C ASP A 503 -4.57 21.93 20.22
N LEU A 504 -4.84 21.56 18.96
CA LEU A 504 -5.69 22.36 18.05
C LEU A 504 -7.13 22.48 18.54
N CYS A 505 -7.60 21.60 19.41
CA CYS A 505 -8.96 21.70 19.98
C CYS A 505 -9.19 23.06 20.66
N ALA A 506 -8.16 23.71 21.20
CA ALA A 506 -8.25 25.03 21.81
C ALA A 506 -8.64 26.15 20.82
N TYR A 507 -8.47 25.92 19.52
CA TYR A 507 -8.70 26.93 18.47
C TYR A 507 -9.99 26.67 17.66
N VAL A 508 -10.69 25.56 17.90
CA VAL A 508 -11.85 25.15 17.12
C VAL A 508 -13.02 26.14 17.23
N GLU A 509 -13.19 26.76 18.41
CA GLU A 509 -14.25 27.75 18.64
C GLU A 509 -13.87 29.17 18.18
N ASP A 510 -12.61 29.42 17.82
CA ASP A 510 -12.15 30.72 17.37
C ASP A 510 -12.55 30.99 15.91
N ALA A 511 -13.39 32.01 15.71
CA ALA A 511 -13.93 32.37 14.39
C ALA A 511 -12.83 32.79 13.38
N GLN A 512 -11.71 33.38 13.87
CA GLN A 512 -10.60 33.77 13.01
C GLN A 512 -9.84 32.52 12.55
N CYS A 513 -9.59 31.57 13.46
CA CYS A 513 -8.94 30.28 13.11
C CYS A 513 -9.79 29.45 12.13
N GLN A 514 -11.11 29.43 12.32
CA GLN A 514 -12.04 28.79 11.36
C GLN A 514 -11.91 29.39 9.96
N LYS A 515 -11.85 30.72 9.88
CA LYS A 515 -11.71 31.45 8.60
C LYS A 515 -10.38 31.18 7.91
N GLU A 516 -9.28 31.19 8.69
CA GLU A 516 -7.94 30.86 8.19
C GLU A 516 -7.90 29.44 7.66
N PHE A 517 -8.41 28.48 8.42
CA PHE A 517 -8.47 27.06 8.02
C PHE A 517 -9.26 26.83 6.73
N MET A 518 -10.46 27.43 6.63
CA MET A 518 -11.28 27.32 5.42
C MET A 518 -10.66 28.01 4.20
N ASN A 519 -9.92 29.11 4.41
CA ASN A 519 -9.16 29.75 3.34
C ASN A 519 -8.02 28.86 2.83
N ILE A 520 -7.32 28.14 3.71
CA ILE A 520 -6.31 27.15 3.32
C ILE A 520 -6.95 26.03 2.48
N LYS A 521 -8.08 25.51 2.93
CA LYS A 521 -8.85 24.52 2.16
C LYS A 521 -9.21 25.03 0.79
N TYR A 522 -9.72 26.25 0.69
CA TYR A 522 -10.05 26.88 -0.58
C TYR A 522 -8.86 27.01 -1.53
N GLN A 523 -7.68 27.44 -1.03
CA GLN A 523 -6.46 27.50 -1.85
C GLN A 523 -6.06 26.12 -2.39
N ASN A 524 -6.12 25.08 -1.59
CA ASN A 524 -5.87 23.71 -2.02
C ASN A 524 -6.90 23.24 -3.08
N LYS A 525 -8.17 23.63 -2.94
CA LYS A 525 -9.22 23.35 -3.93
C LYS A 525 -8.97 24.06 -5.25
N VAL A 526 -8.50 25.32 -5.23
CA VAL A 526 -8.08 26.05 -6.44
C VAL A 526 -6.94 25.34 -7.13
N ARG A 527 -5.93 24.88 -6.37
CA ARG A 527 -4.79 24.11 -6.92
C ARG A 527 -5.26 22.85 -7.62
N LEU A 528 -6.14 22.07 -6.99
CA LEU A 528 -6.69 20.84 -7.59
C LEU A 528 -7.60 21.15 -8.79
N ALA A 529 -8.41 22.23 -8.75
CA ALA A 529 -9.24 22.65 -9.86
C ALA A 529 -8.40 23.00 -11.10
N ASN A 530 -7.27 23.68 -10.91
CA ASN A 530 -6.34 23.97 -12.01
C ASN A 530 -5.72 22.69 -12.58
N TYR A 531 -5.33 21.76 -11.72
CA TYR A 531 -4.83 20.44 -12.15
C TYR A 531 -5.87 19.68 -12.99
N ILE A 532 -7.15 19.65 -12.53
CA ILE A 532 -8.26 19.02 -13.25
C ILE A 532 -8.48 19.70 -14.60
N LYS A 533 -8.45 21.03 -14.66
CA LYS A 533 -8.60 21.77 -15.92
C LYS A 533 -7.49 21.43 -16.90
N GLU A 534 -6.24 21.37 -16.44
CA GLU A 534 -5.07 21.06 -17.27
C GLU A 534 -5.08 19.63 -17.78
N HIS A 535 -5.38 18.65 -16.93
CA HIS A 535 -5.26 17.22 -17.26
C HIS A 535 -6.53 16.57 -17.78
N ASN A 536 -7.71 17.05 -17.35
CA ASN A 536 -9.02 16.52 -17.76
C ASN A 536 -9.80 17.44 -18.70
N GLY A 537 -9.39 18.71 -18.85
CA GLY A 537 -10.13 19.69 -19.63
C GLY A 537 -11.47 20.12 -19.00
N ILE A 538 -11.70 19.80 -17.73
CA ILE A 538 -12.96 20.08 -17.03
C ILE A 538 -12.77 21.27 -16.10
N GLU A 539 -13.63 22.29 -16.24
CA GLU A 539 -13.70 23.41 -15.30
C GLU A 539 -14.57 23.02 -14.11
N VAL A 540 -14.01 23.10 -12.91
CA VAL A 540 -14.71 22.82 -11.65
C VAL A 540 -14.71 24.07 -10.76
N ASN A 541 -15.80 24.27 -10.03
CA ASN A 541 -15.96 25.41 -9.12
C ASN A 541 -15.28 25.09 -7.76
N PRO A 542 -14.23 25.81 -7.34
CA PRO A 542 -13.59 25.58 -6.05
C PRO A 542 -14.50 25.83 -4.83
N ASN A 543 -15.64 26.53 -5.01
CA ASN A 543 -16.64 26.71 -3.98
C ASN A 543 -17.63 25.54 -3.87
N SER A 544 -17.65 24.60 -4.83
CA SER A 544 -18.46 23.40 -4.73
C SER A 544 -17.89 22.44 -3.66
N ILE A 545 -18.70 21.54 -3.14
CA ILE A 545 -18.21 20.46 -2.28
C ILE A 545 -17.32 19.54 -3.11
N PHE A 546 -16.06 19.35 -2.70
CA PHE A 546 -15.18 18.34 -3.30
C PHE A 546 -15.40 17.00 -2.59
N ASP A 547 -16.21 16.17 -3.22
CA ASP A 547 -16.61 14.84 -2.76
C ASP A 547 -15.71 13.79 -3.43
N VAL A 548 -14.85 13.12 -2.66
CA VAL A 548 -13.70 12.41 -3.21
C VAL A 548 -13.70 10.93 -2.83
N GLN A 549 -13.65 10.08 -3.86
CA GLN A 549 -13.44 8.65 -3.74
C GLN A 549 -12.22 8.23 -4.57
N VAL A 550 -11.04 8.21 -3.94
CA VAL A 550 -9.78 7.80 -4.57
C VAL A 550 -9.20 6.58 -3.87
N LYS A 551 -9.26 5.46 -4.55
CA LYS A 551 -8.80 4.16 -4.06
C LYS A 551 -8.83 3.14 -5.19
N ARG A 552 -8.11 2.02 -5.05
CA ARG A 552 -8.19 0.90 -6.00
C ARG A 552 -9.65 0.52 -6.26
N LEU A 553 -10.00 0.26 -7.52
CA LEU A 553 -11.36 -0.15 -7.84
C LEU A 553 -11.58 -1.62 -7.49
N HIS A 554 -12.56 -1.84 -6.64
CA HIS A 554 -13.06 -3.16 -6.28
C HIS A 554 -14.54 -3.06 -5.90
N GLU A 555 -15.34 -4.07 -6.22
CA GLU A 555 -16.79 -4.04 -5.98
C GLU A 555 -17.15 -3.80 -4.52
N TYR A 556 -16.40 -4.37 -3.54
CA TYR A 556 -16.68 -4.17 -2.13
C TYR A 556 -16.42 -2.73 -1.64
N LYS A 557 -15.58 -1.95 -2.34
CA LYS A 557 -15.31 -0.53 -2.06
C LYS A 557 -16.44 0.38 -2.55
N ARG A 558 -17.32 -0.17 -3.34
CA ARG A 558 -18.61 0.37 -3.80
C ARG A 558 -18.53 1.71 -4.56
N GLN A 559 -17.54 1.90 -5.41
CA GLN A 559 -17.57 3.01 -6.38
C GLN A 559 -18.85 2.97 -7.20
N LEU A 560 -19.42 1.77 -7.43
CA LEU A 560 -20.70 1.61 -8.10
C LEU A 560 -21.84 2.27 -7.31
N LEU A 561 -21.92 2.16 -5.98
CA LEU A 561 -22.92 2.85 -5.16
C LEU A 561 -22.85 4.37 -5.35
N ASN A 562 -21.63 4.93 -5.36
CA ASN A 562 -21.42 6.36 -5.55
C ASN A 562 -21.91 6.83 -6.93
N ILE A 563 -21.50 6.16 -8.01
CA ILE A 563 -21.90 6.59 -9.36
C ILE A 563 -23.40 6.39 -9.62
N LEU A 564 -24.04 5.35 -9.07
CA LEU A 564 -25.49 5.18 -9.14
C LEU A 564 -26.23 6.30 -8.39
N HIS A 565 -25.70 6.76 -7.27
CA HIS A 565 -26.21 7.93 -6.57
C HIS A 565 -26.05 9.22 -7.40
N VAL A 566 -24.93 9.40 -8.07
CA VAL A 566 -24.73 10.54 -9.00
C VAL A 566 -25.77 10.52 -10.13
N MET A 567 -26.03 9.35 -10.73
CA MET A 567 -27.08 9.19 -11.74
C MET A 567 -28.47 9.57 -11.19
N HIS A 568 -28.78 9.09 -9.97
CA HIS A 568 -30.02 9.43 -9.29
C HIS A 568 -30.15 10.94 -9.03
N LEU A 569 -29.11 11.58 -8.53
CA LEU A 569 -29.08 13.02 -8.28
C LEU A 569 -29.24 13.81 -9.59
N TYR A 570 -28.55 13.36 -10.64
CA TYR A 570 -28.68 13.96 -11.98
C TYR A 570 -30.11 13.88 -12.50
N ASN A 571 -30.81 12.74 -12.36
CA ASN A 571 -32.20 12.60 -12.72
C ASN A 571 -33.10 13.61 -11.97
N LYS A 572 -32.89 13.76 -10.65
CA LYS A 572 -33.61 14.74 -9.83
C LYS A 572 -33.40 16.18 -10.28
N ILE A 573 -32.16 16.55 -10.62
CA ILE A 573 -31.88 17.89 -11.15
C ILE A 573 -32.54 18.11 -12.50
N LYS A 574 -32.57 17.10 -13.37
CA LYS A 574 -33.27 17.18 -14.67
C LYS A 574 -34.78 17.37 -14.51
N GLU A 575 -35.38 16.67 -13.53
CA GLU A 575 -36.82 16.81 -13.21
C GLU A 575 -37.12 18.20 -12.61
N ASN A 576 -36.23 18.72 -11.79
CA ASN A 576 -36.36 20.04 -11.17
C ASN A 576 -35.02 20.80 -11.19
N PRO A 577 -34.70 21.53 -12.27
CA PRO A 577 -33.47 22.32 -12.38
C PRO A 577 -33.28 23.38 -11.28
N GLU A 578 -34.35 23.79 -10.62
CA GLU A 578 -34.35 24.77 -9.52
C GLU A 578 -34.16 24.13 -8.13
N ILE A 579 -33.93 22.81 -8.08
CA ILE A 579 -33.65 22.12 -6.80
C ILE A 579 -32.52 22.78 -6.03
N ASP A 580 -32.78 23.10 -4.77
CA ASP A 580 -31.80 23.75 -3.88
C ASP A 580 -30.83 22.74 -3.29
N ILE A 581 -29.68 22.59 -3.93
CA ILE A 581 -28.54 21.77 -3.46
C ILE A 581 -27.25 22.58 -3.51
N CYS A 582 -26.30 22.28 -2.63
CA CYS A 582 -24.96 22.82 -2.74
C CYS A 582 -24.27 22.32 -4.00
N PRO A 583 -23.62 23.17 -4.80
CA PRO A 583 -22.82 22.70 -5.92
C PRO A 583 -21.81 21.64 -5.47
N ARG A 584 -21.65 20.55 -6.23
CA ARG A 584 -20.81 19.42 -5.84
C ARG A 584 -19.98 18.89 -7.01
N THR A 585 -18.71 18.65 -6.73
CA THR A 585 -17.78 18.00 -7.66
C THR A 585 -17.44 16.62 -7.12
N PHE A 586 -17.92 15.57 -7.78
CA PHE A 586 -17.59 14.18 -7.48
C PHE A 586 -16.28 13.82 -8.16
N ILE A 587 -15.25 13.49 -7.36
CA ILE A 587 -13.90 13.22 -7.85
C ILE A 587 -13.58 11.76 -7.59
N PHE A 588 -13.38 11.00 -8.66
CA PHE A 588 -12.95 9.61 -8.65
C PHE A 588 -11.49 9.49 -9.09
N GLY A 589 -10.80 8.50 -8.54
CA GLY A 589 -9.48 8.07 -8.99
C GLY A 589 -9.29 6.62 -8.60
N ALA A 590 -9.10 5.73 -9.58
CA ALA A 590 -9.07 4.30 -9.33
C ALA A 590 -8.36 3.55 -10.45
N LYS A 591 -7.53 2.56 -10.08
CA LYS A 591 -7.02 1.56 -11.00
C LYS A 591 -7.73 0.24 -10.74
N ALA A 592 -8.23 -0.42 -11.80
CA ALA A 592 -8.76 -1.79 -11.74
C ALA A 592 -7.67 -2.79 -12.16
N SER A 593 -7.65 -3.97 -11.54
CA SER A 593 -6.78 -5.05 -12.01
C SER A 593 -7.10 -5.40 -13.47
N ALA A 594 -6.07 -5.66 -14.28
CA ALA A 594 -6.22 -5.83 -15.75
C ALA A 594 -7.25 -6.90 -16.15
N GLY A 595 -7.33 -8.01 -15.41
CA GLY A 595 -8.28 -9.09 -15.62
C GLY A 595 -9.67 -8.88 -15.00
N TYR A 596 -9.88 -7.83 -14.23
CA TYR A 596 -11.14 -7.59 -13.50
C TYR A 596 -12.15 -6.83 -14.38
N ARG A 597 -12.84 -7.54 -15.25
CA ARG A 597 -13.74 -6.99 -16.27
C ARG A 597 -14.82 -6.08 -15.69
N ARG A 598 -15.54 -6.53 -14.65
CA ARG A 598 -16.62 -5.75 -14.01
C ARG A 598 -16.10 -4.44 -13.39
N ALA A 599 -14.95 -4.47 -12.75
CA ALA A 599 -14.30 -3.27 -12.24
C ALA A 599 -13.95 -2.28 -13.37
N LYS A 600 -13.42 -2.77 -14.49
CA LYS A 600 -13.15 -1.95 -15.69
C LYS A 600 -14.44 -1.38 -16.30
N SER A 601 -15.53 -2.12 -16.29
CA SER A 601 -16.85 -1.63 -16.73
C SER A 601 -17.39 -0.53 -15.83
N ILE A 602 -17.13 -0.58 -14.51
CA ILE A 602 -17.50 0.49 -13.58
C ILE A 602 -16.71 1.77 -13.89
N ILE A 603 -15.41 1.68 -14.22
CA ILE A 603 -14.62 2.85 -14.67
C ILE A 603 -15.26 3.45 -15.94
N LYS A 604 -15.64 2.62 -16.93
CA LYS A 604 -16.32 3.10 -18.12
C LYS A 604 -17.65 3.79 -17.78
N LEU A 605 -18.44 3.23 -16.86
CA LEU A 605 -19.69 3.84 -16.43
C LEU A 605 -19.47 5.23 -15.82
N ILE A 606 -18.48 5.36 -14.91
CA ILE A 606 -18.14 6.65 -14.28
C ILE A 606 -17.81 7.69 -15.36
N ASN A 607 -17.00 7.33 -16.36
CA ASN A 607 -16.62 8.25 -17.43
C ASN A 607 -17.78 8.56 -18.37
N SER A 608 -18.67 7.61 -18.66
CA SER A 608 -19.85 7.84 -19.49
C SER A 608 -20.85 8.79 -18.79
N VAL A 609 -21.05 8.61 -17.48
CA VAL A 609 -21.87 9.52 -16.68
C VAL A 609 -21.21 10.90 -16.61
N ALA A 610 -19.89 10.98 -16.42
CA ALA A 610 -19.14 12.23 -16.40
C ALA A 610 -19.32 13.01 -17.71
N GLU A 611 -19.20 12.35 -18.85
CA GLU A 611 -19.37 12.97 -20.16
C GLU A 611 -20.77 13.60 -20.32
N GLN A 612 -21.81 12.87 -19.93
CA GLN A 612 -23.18 13.36 -20.04
C GLN A 612 -23.48 14.49 -19.05
N VAL A 613 -23.12 14.31 -17.78
CA VAL A 613 -23.38 15.30 -16.71
C VAL A 613 -22.61 16.60 -16.95
N ASN A 614 -21.34 16.51 -17.30
CA ASN A 614 -20.50 17.70 -17.43
C ASN A 614 -20.84 18.57 -18.65
N ASN A 615 -21.48 18.01 -19.68
CA ASN A 615 -21.87 18.70 -20.89
C ASN A 615 -23.36 19.16 -20.91
N ASP A 616 -24.14 18.83 -19.87
CA ASP A 616 -25.53 19.23 -19.77
C ASP A 616 -25.67 20.63 -19.19
N ILE A 617 -25.98 21.61 -20.08
CA ILE A 617 -26.16 23.01 -19.70
C ILE A 617 -27.40 23.26 -18.83
N TYR A 618 -28.37 22.35 -18.86
CA TYR A 618 -29.66 22.53 -18.16
C TYR A 618 -29.58 22.28 -16.65
N ILE A 619 -28.49 21.66 -16.20
CA ILE A 619 -28.27 21.43 -14.75
C ILE A 619 -27.54 22.58 -14.06
N HIS A 620 -27.20 23.67 -14.80
CA HIS A 620 -26.58 24.89 -14.26
C HIS A 620 -25.33 24.64 -13.42
N ASP A 621 -24.49 23.69 -13.82
CA ASP A 621 -23.25 23.29 -13.11
C ASP A 621 -23.43 22.91 -11.63
N LYS A 622 -24.63 22.45 -11.26
CA LYS A 622 -24.92 22.00 -9.89
C LYS A 622 -24.09 20.79 -9.47
N ILE A 623 -23.77 19.93 -10.42
CA ILE A 623 -22.86 18.78 -10.22
C ILE A 623 -21.85 18.69 -11.36
N LYS A 624 -20.64 18.25 -11.02
CA LYS A 624 -19.59 17.84 -11.96
C LYS A 624 -19.05 16.49 -11.53
N VAL A 625 -18.62 15.68 -12.49
CA VAL A 625 -17.99 14.37 -12.26
C VAL A 625 -16.62 14.36 -12.91
N VAL A 626 -15.59 14.01 -12.15
CA VAL A 626 -14.21 13.96 -12.61
C VAL A 626 -13.62 12.61 -12.31
N PHE A 627 -12.99 11.98 -13.29
CA PHE A 627 -12.17 10.80 -13.10
C PHE A 627 -10.69 11.17 -13.29
N ILE A 628 -9.92 11.21 -12.20
CA ILE A 628 -8.49 11.50 -12.26
C ILE A 628 -7.74 10.26 -12.74
N GLU A 629 -7.14 10.38 -13.92
CA GLU A 629 -6.34 9.34 -14.56
C GLU A 629 -5.09 9.02 -13.75
N ASN A 630 -4.70 7.76 -13.73
CA ASN A 630 -3.43 7.28 -13.16
C ASN A 630 -3.20 7.73 -11.72
N TYR A 631 -4.20 7.50 -10.86
CA TYR A 631 -4.09 7.80 -9.43
C TYR A 631 -2.83 7.14 -8.82
N ARG A 632 -1.97 7.95 -8.19
CA ARG A 632 -0.69 7.58 -7.61
C ARG A 632 -0.33 8.52 -6.45
N VAL A 633 0.78 8.29 -5.75
CA VAL A 633 1.13 9.06 -4.54
C VAL A 633 1.29 10.56 -4.84
N SER A 634 1.96 10.93 -5.93
CA SER A 634 2.24 12.34 -6.25
C SER A 634 0.98 13.17 -6.50
N ASN A 635 -0.07 12.64 -7.16
CA ASN A 635 -1.33 13.38 -7.29
C ASN A 635 -2.26 13.19 -6.09
N ALA A 636 -2.12 12.10 -5.34
CA ALA A 636 -2.90 11.84 -4.14
C ALA A 636 -2.71 12.92 -3.07
N GLU A 637 -1.48 13.39 -2.85
CA GLU A 637 -1.17 14.43 -1.87
C GLU A 637 -2.01 15.70 -2.09
N MET A 638 -2.10 16.17 -3.33
CA MET A 638 -2.93 17.31 -3.72
C MET A 638 -4.43 17.03 -3.51
N ILE A 639 -4.88 15.84 -3.84
CA ILE A 639 -6.29 15.43 -3.71
C ILE A 639 -6.70 15.40 -2.23
N PHE A 640 -5.88 14.81 -1.34
CA PHE A 640 -6.17 14.78 0.10
C PHE A 640 -6.25 16.18 0.69
N ALA A 641 -5.35 17.08 0.32
CA ALA A 641 -5.34 18.46 0.79
C ALA A 641 -6.60 19.25 0.40
N ALA A 642 -7.16 18.97 -0.77
CA ALA A 642 -8.30 19.69 -1.35
C ALA A 642 -9.68 19.11 -1.00
N ALA A 643 -9.78 17.87 -0.53
CA ALA A 643 -11.05 17.21 -0.30
C ALA A 643 -11.85 17.85 0.86
N ASP A 644 -13.16 18.02 0.65
CA ASP A 644 -14.13 18.36 1.70
C ASP A 644 -14.74 17.10 2.30
N VAL A 645 -15.04 16.10 1.47
CA VAL A 645 -15.70 14.85 1.83
C VAL A 645 -14.84 13.65 1.43
N SER A 646 -14.67 12.73 2.35
CA SER A 646 -13.94 11.49 2.23
C SER A 646 -14.90 10.31 2.11
N GLU A 647 -15.00 9.71 0.93
CA GLU A 647 -15.85 8.57 0.63
C GLU A 647 -15.23 7.24 1.09
N GLN A 648 -15.72 6.72 2.21
CA GLN A 648 -15.26 5.48 2.84
C GLN A 648 -16.42 4.48 2.99
N ILE A 649 -16.99 4.13 1.85
CA ILE A 649 -18.31 3.51 1.70
C ILE A 649 -18.26 2.00 1.42
N SER A 650 -17.21 1.30 1.82
CA SER A 650 -17.12 -0.17 1.68
C SER A 650 -18.33 -0.87 2.29
N THR A 651 -18.68 -2.04 1.76
CA THR A 651 -19.63 -2.92 2.45
C THR A 651 -19.06 -3.26 3.83
N ALA A 652 -19.81 -3.05 4.89
CA ALA A 652 -19.37 -3.32 6.25
C ALA A 652 -18.86 -4.76 6.40
N SER A 653 -17.80 -4.98 7.15
CA SER A 653 -17.04 -6.24 7.30
C SER A 653 -16.12 -6.63 6.15
N LYS A 654 -15.88 -5.76 5.14
CA LYS A 654 -15.05 -6.12 3.98
C LYS A 654 -13.72 -5.39 3.91
N GLU A 655 -13.65 -4.13 4.34
CA GLU A 655 -12.39 -3.38 4.42
C GLU A 655 -11.69 -3.69 5.74
N ALA A 656 -10.49 -4.27 5.67
CA ALA A 656 -9.74 -4.61 6.89
C ALA A 656 -9.40 -3.37 7.73
N SER A 657 -8.94 -2.31 7.11
CA SER A 657 -8.62 -1.04 7.77
C SER A 657 -8.98 0.16 6.88
N GLY A 658 -8.39 0.24 5.71
CA GLY A 658 -8.22 1.48 4.98
C GLY A 658 -7.11 2.35 5.59
N THR A 659 -6.50 3.18 4.76
CA THR A 659 -5.55 4.23 5.19
C THR A 659 -5.83 5.56 4.50
N GLY A 660 -6.57 5.56 3.40
CA GLY A 660 -7.08 6.76 2.75
C GLY A 660 -7.94 7.60 3.69
N ASN A 661 -8.81 6.96 4.46
CA ASN A 661 -9.63 7.57 5.49
C ASN A 661 -8.80 8.40 6.49
N MET A 662 -7.65 7.89 6.93
CA MET A 662 -6.74 8.57 7.86
C MET A 662 -6.07 9.80 7.22
N LYS A 663 -5.68 9.70 5.94
CA LYS A 663 -5.07 10.81 5.16
C LYS A 663 -6.05 11.96 4.96
N PHE A 664 -7.30 11.64 4.61
CA PHE A 664 -8.38 12.62 4.51
C PHE A 664 -8.67 13.28 5.85
N MET A 665 -8.78 12.51 6.94
CA MET A 665 -9.00 13.03 8.29
C MET A 665 -7.89 14.02 8.70
N LEU A 666 -6.63 13.66 8.47
CA LEU A 666 -5.46 14.49 8.77
C LEU A 666 -5.47 15.81 7.97
N ASN A 667 -6.12 15.84 6.81
CA ASN A 667 -6.26 17.03 5.97
C ASN A 667 -7.63 17.74 6.12
N GLY A 668 -8.43 17.36 7.11
CA GLY A 668 -9.67 18.04 7.46
C GLY A 668 -10.86 17.74 6.55
N ALA A 669 -10.86 16.61 5.85
CA ALA A 669 -12.06 16.14 5.17
C ALA A 669 -12.99 15.40 6.15
N ILE A 670 -14.30 15.55 5.94
CA ILE A 670 -15.31 14.86 6.75
C ILE A 670 -15.59 13.49 6.11
N THR A 671 -15.52 12.44 6.91
CA THR A 671 -15.81 11.08 6.45
C THR A 671 -17.30 10.87 6.27
N ILE A 672 -17.71 10.47 5.05
CA ILE A 672 -18.96 9.76 4.81
C ILE A 672 -18.63 8.27 4.63
N GLY A 673 -19.24 7.41 5.42
CA GLY A 673 -18.82 6.00 5.39
C GLY A 673 -19.72 5.05 6.15
N THR A 674 -19.32 3.78 6.08
CA THR A 674 -19.90 2.69 6.87
C THR A 674 -19.06 2.43 8.11
N MET A 675 -19.64 1.75 9.12
CA MET A 675 -18.92 1.29 10.30
C MET A 675 -18.09 0.05 9.95
N ASP A 676 -17.00 0.28 9.22
CA ASP A 676 -16.10 -0.74 8.70
C ASP A 676 -14.63 -0.33 8.86
N GLY A 677 -13.75 -1.31 9.03
CA GLY A 677 -12.31 -1.08 9.16
C GLY A 677 -11.95 0.00 10.19
N ALA A 678 -11.04 0.88 9.83
CA ALA A 678 -10.61 1.99 10.69
C ALA A 678 -11.63 3.13 10.78
N ASN A 679 -12.71 3.15 9.98
CA ASN A 679 -13.77 4.16 10.12
C ASN A 679 -14.38 4.11 11.54
N VAL A 680 -14.51 2.91 12.12
CA VAL A 680 -14.99 2.74 13.50
C VAL A 680 -14.15 3.54 14.48
N GLU A 681 -12.83 3.43 14.36
CA GLU A 681 -11.89 4.12 15.24
C GLU A 681 -11.80 5.62 14.93
N ILE A 682 -12.00 6.03 13.67
CA ILE A 682 -12.10 7.46 13.30
C ILE A 682 -13.31 8.10 14.01
N VAL A 683 -14.46 7.43 13.97
CA VAL A 683 -15.67 7.90 14.66
C VAL A 683 -15.49 7.92 16.17
N GLU A 684 -14.81 6.91 16.75
CA GLU A 684 -14.46 6.92 18.18
C GLU A 684 -13.64 8.15 18.58
N GLU A 685 -12.69 8.58 17.72
CA GLU A 685 -11.81 9.72 18.02
C GLU A 685 -12.47 11.10 17.79
N VAL A 686 -13.31 11.21 16.74
CA VAL A 686 -13.83 12.53 16.31
C VAL A 686 -15.28 12.78 16.74
N GLY A 687 -16.02 11.74 17.12
CA GLY A 687 -17.45 11.78 17.44
C GLY A 687 -18.35 11.65 16.21
N LEU A 688 -19.55 11.09 16.41
CA LEU A 688 -20.56 10.90 15.36
C LEU A 688 -21.04 12.20 14.72
N GLU A 689 -21.01 13.31 15.46
CA GLU A 689 -21.39 14.63 14.97
C GLU A 689 -20.43 15.18 13.91
N ASN A 690 -19.18 14.69 13.87
CA ASN A 690 -18.12 15.14 12.97
C ASN A 690 -17.78 14.16 11.85
N ALA A 691 -18.66 13.16 11.65
CA ALA A 691 -18.64 12.22 10.54
C ALA A 691 -20.10 11.96 10.10
N VAL A 692 -20.31 11.34 8.96
CA VAL A 692 -21.63 10.93 8.48
C VAL A 692 -21.62 9.44 8.19
N ILE A 693 -22.35 8.68 8.99
CA ILE A 693 -22.37 7.21 8.94
C ILE A 693 -23.69 6.71 8.38
N PHE A 694 -23.61 5.67 7.57
CA PHE A 694 -24.80 5.05 6.94
C PHE A 694 -24.60 3.53 6.75
N GLY A 695 -25.68 2.86 6.32
CA GLY A 695 -25.68 1.50 5.83
C GLY A 695 -25.74 0.43 6.91
N LEU A 696 -25.67 -0.82 6.48
CA LEU A 696 -25.66 -1.99 7.32
C LEU A 696 -24.43 -2.03 8.23
N SER A 697 -24.61 -2.56 9.43
CA SER A 697 -23.50 -2.93 10.31
C SER A 697 -22.79 -4.20 9.83
N SER A 698 -21.58 -4.45 10.33
CA SER A 698 -20.83 -5.69 10.03
C SER A 698 -21.60 -6.94 10.43
N ASP A 699 -22.27 -6.92 11.58
CA ASP A 699 -23.06 -8.07 12.07
C ASP A 699 -24.26 -8.35 11.16
N GLU A 700 -24.96 -7.32 10.70
CA GLU A 700 -26.08 -7.47 9.77
C GLU A 700 -25.62 -8.04 8.42
N VAL A 701 -24.51 -7.56 7.87
CA VAL A 701 -23.94 -8.10 6.61
C VAL A 701 -23.60 -9.58 6.78
N ILE A 702 -22.89 -9.93 7.84
CA ILE A 702 -22.49 -11.30 8.12
C ILE A 702 -23.72 -12.20 8.29
N GLN A 703 -24.75 -11.70 8.97
CA GLN A 703 -26.01 -12.44 9.16
C GLN A 703 -26.70 -12.71 7.82
N TYR A 704 -26.79 -11.72 6.93
CA TYR A 704 -27.34 -11.93 5.59
C TYR A 704 -26.50 -12.90 4.75
N GLU A 705 -25.18 -12.86 4.85
CA GLU A 705 -24.30 -13.79 4.13
C GLU A 705 -24.49 -15.25 4.62
N GLN A 706 -24.61 -15.45 5.93
CA GLN A 706 -24.73 -16.78 6.52
C GLN A 706 -26.14 -17.38 6.42
N HIS A 707 -27.17 -16.56 6.58
CA HIS A 707 -28.56 -17.04 6.71
C HIS A 707 -29.46 -16.62 5.53
N GLY A 708 -29.00 -15.75 4.64
CA GLY A 708 -29.81 -15.23 3.55
C GLY A 708 -30.88 -14.22 4.02
N GLY A 709 -31.97 -14.10 3.28
CA GLY A 709 -33.10 -13.21 3.63
C GLY A 709 -33.04 -11.82 2.97
N TYR A 710 -32.06 -11.58 2.10
CA TYR A 710 -31.96 -10.39 1.25
C TYR A 710 -32.30 -10.72 -0.21
N ASN A 711 -33.22 -9.93 -0.80
CA ASN A 711 -33.61 -10.04 -2.21
C ASN A 711 -33.61 -8.65 -2.86
N PRO A 712 -32.59 -8.31 -3.69
CA PRO A 712 -32.51 -7.00 -4.32
C PRO A 712 -33.63 -6.71 -5.32
N ARG A 713 -34.27 -7.75 -5.89
CA ARG A 713 -35.43 -7.56 -6.80
C ARG A 713 -36.64 -6.97 -6.10
N GLU A 714 -36.82 -7.16 -4.79
CA GLU A 714 -37.91 -6.51 -4.04
C GLU A 714 -37.72 -5.01 -4.02
N ILE A 715 -36.49 -4.53 -3.79
CA ILE A 715 -36.14 -3.11 -3.83
C ILE A 715 -36.36 -2.55 -5.25
N TYR A 716 -35.84 -3.24 -6.27
CA TYR A 716 -36.05 -2.85 -7.66
C TYR A 716 -37.56 -2.71 -8.04
N ASN A 717 -38.36 -3.66 -7.60
CA ASN A 717 -39.78 -3.68 -7.95
C ASN A 717 -40.64 -2.65 -7.17
N THR A 718 -40.18 -2.21 -6.01
CA THR A 718 -40.93 -1.31 -5.13
C THR A 718 -40.47 0.14 -5.16
N ASP A 719 -39.22 0.37 -5.57
CA ASP A 719 -38.60 1.69 -5.62
C ASP A 719 -38.37 2.17 -7.04
N ARG A 720 -39.26 3.08 -7.51
CA ARG A 720 -39.25 3.57 -8.89
C ARG A 720 -37.99 4.34 -9.25
N GLU A 721 -37.42 5.09 -8.33
CA GLU A 721 -36.22 5.89 -8.61
C GLU A 721 -35.00 4.98 -8.78
N ILE A 722 -34.86 3.94 -7.93
CA ILE A 722 -33.83 2.89 -8.10
C ILE A 722 -34.07 2.12 -9.40
N GLN A 723 -35.32 1.78 -9.73
CA GLN A 723 -35.67 1.14 -10.98
C GLN A 723 -35.26 1.97 -12.20
N THR A 724 -35.47 3.29 -12.16
CA THR A 724 -35.08 4.22 -13.23
C THR A 724 -33.56 4.21 -13.39
N VAL A 725 -32.81 4.40 -12.31
CA VAL A 725 -31.32 4.40 -12.33
C VAL A 725 -30.77 3.10 -12.90
N LEU A 726 -31.28 1.93 -12.46
CA LEU A 726 -30.82 0.64 -12.98
C LEU A 726 -31.22 0.42 -14.44
N SER A 727 -32.41 0.86 -14.85
CA SER A 727 -32.86 0.77 -16.25
C SER A 727 -31.95 1.57 -17.19
N GLN A 728 -31.43 2.71 -16.74
CA GLN A 728 -30.46 3.52 -17.48
C GLN A 728 -29.13 2.83 -17.79
N LEU A 729 -28.82 1.73 -17.13
CA LEU A 729 -27.66 0.89 -17.47
C LEU A 729 -27.87 0.06 -18.75
N VAL A 730 -29.13 -0.11 -19.19
CA VAL A 730 -29.48 -1.02 -20.29
C VAL A 730 -30.44 -0.41 -21.32
N ASP A 731 -30.75 0.90 -21.24
CA ASP A 731 -31.68 1.61 -22.10
C ASP A 731 -31.04 2.63 -23.05
N ASP A 732 -29.73 2.62 -23.20
CA ASP A 732 -28.98 3.56 -24.03
C ASP A 732 -28.72 4.95 -23.43
N THR A 733 -29.12 5.22 -22.20
CA THR A 733 -28.89 6.56 -21.59
C THR A 733 -27.37 6.89 -21.50
N TYR A 734 -26.54 5.93 -21.20
CA TYR A 734 -25.08 6.12 -20.99
C TYR A 734 -24.20 5.24 -21.89
N SER A 735 -24.77 4.58 -22.90
CA SER A 735 -24.10 3.51 -23.63
C SER A 735 -23.83 3.80 -25.10
N ASP A 736 -24.17 5.00 -25.57
CA ASP A 736 -23.91 5.47 -26.93
C ASP A 736 -24.32 4.45 -28.02
N GLY A 737 -25.57 3.96 -27.94
CA GLY A 737 -26.15 2.98 -28.84
C GLY A 737 -25.88 1.50 -28.49
N ASN A 738 -25.07 1.21 -27.51
CA ASN A 738 -24.78 -0.17 -27.10
C ASN A 738 -25.44 -0.54 -25.76
N THR A 739 -26.72 -0.91 -25.81
CA THR A 739 -27.50 -1.28 -24.61
C THR A 739 -26.96 -2.49 -23.83
N GLU A 740 -26.02 -3.24 -24.40
CA GLU A 740 -25.35 -4.37 -23.73
C GLU A 740 -24.11 -3.93 -22.91
N LEU A 741 -23.65 -2.69 -23.06
CA LEU A 741 -22.38 -2.22 -22.48
C LEU A 741 -22.31 -2.40 -20.97
N PHE A 742 -23.36 -2.07 -20.23
CA PHE A 742 -23.43 -2.17 -18.78
C PHE A 742 -24.37 -3.28 -18.29
N ARG A 743 -24.80 -4.18 -19.16
CA ARG A 743 -25.70 -5.29 -18.81
C ARG A 743 -25.13 -6.21 -17.75
N GLU A 744 -23.82 -6.44 -17.75
CA GLU A 744 -23.17 -7.23 -16.72
C GLU A 744 -23.33 -6.59 -15.33
N ILE A 745 -23.19 -5.26 -15.22
CA ILE A 745 -23.42 -4.53 -13.96
C ILE A 745 -24.88 -4.66 -13.54
N TYR A 746 -25.84 -4.41 -14.46
CA TYR A 746 -27.26 -4.57 -14.20
C TYR A 746 -27.60 -5.98 -13.68
N ASN A 747 -27.07 -7.01 -14.35
CA ASN A 747 -27.31 -8.39 -13.98
C ASN A 747 -26.70 -8.75 -12.62
N SER A 748 -25.50 -8.26 -12.30
CA SER A 748 -24.86 -8.53 -11.01
C SER A 748 -25.65 -7.98 -9.80
N LEU A 749 -26.45 -6.95 -10.03
CA LEU A 749 -27.29 -6.35 -8.98
C LEU A 749 -28.64 -7.08 -8.81
N LEU A 750 -29.14 -7.75 -9.85
CA LEU A 750 -30.50 -8.30 -9.83
C LEU A 750 -30.59 -9.82 -9.98
N ASN A 751 -29.55 -10.50 -10.45
CA ASN A 751 -29.56 -11.91 -10.80
C ASN A 751 -28.42 -12.68 -10.15
N ASP A 752 -28.73 -13.82 -9.59
CA ASP A 752 -27.69 -14.79 -9.19
C ASP A 752 -27.01 -15.33 -10.46
N ASN A 753 -25.70 -15.46 -10.45
CA ASN A 753 -24.92 -15.95 -11.56
C ASN A 753 -23.73 -16.82 -11.10
N GLY A 754 -23.72 -18.10 -11.49
CA GLY A 754 -22.53 -18.96 -11.34
C GLY A 754 -21.98 -19.13 -9.92
N GLY A 755 -22.82 -18.98 -8.89
CA GLY A 755 -22.41 -19.04 -7.48
C GLY A 755 -22.27 -17.67 -6.82
N GLU A 756 -22.25 -16.57 -7.59
CA GLU A 756 -22.36 -15.21 -7.06
C GLU A 756 -23.83 -14.87 -6.79
N LYS A 757 -24.13 -14.34 -5.60
CA LYS A 757 -25.46 -13.83 -5.26
C LYS A 757 -25.70 -12.46 -5.90
N ALA A 758 -26.94 -12.17 -6.27
CA ALA A 758 -27.36 -10.86 -6.72
C ALA A 758 -27.05 -9.81 -5.64
N ASP A 759 -26.52 -8.66 -6.07
CA ASP A 759 -26.11 -7.56 -5.18
C ASP A 759 -25.27 -8.03 -3.97
N GLN A 760 -24.23 -8.81 -4.25
CA GLN A 760 -23.36 -9.43 -3.26
C GLN A 760 -22.82 -8.43 -2.22
N TYR A 761 -22.69 -7.16 -2.61
CA TYR A 761 -22.13 -6.10 -1.76
C TYR A 761 -23.18 -5.13 -1.21
N PHE A 762 -24.47 -5.50 -1.24
CA PHE A 762 -25.58 -4.76 -0.61
C PHE A 762 -25.71 -3.30 -1.09
N ILE A 763 -25.43 -3.03 -2.36
CA ILE A 763 -25.51 -1.70 -2.97
C ILE A 763 -26.94 -1.16 -2.89
N LEU A 764 -27.93 -1.96 -3.32
CA LEU A 764 -29.33 -1.52 -3.33
C LEU A 764 -29.89 -1.43 -1.92
N LYS A 765 -29.43 -2.30 -1.00
CA LYS A 765 -29.85 -2.29 0.40
C LYS A 765 -29.45 -1.01 1.12
N ASP A 766 -28.22 -0.52 0.84
CA ASP A 766 -27.68 0.68 1.45
C ASP A 766 -27.96 1.96 0.68
N PHE A 767 -28.56 1.87 -0.52
CA PHE A 767 -28.73 3.02 -1.43
C PHE A 767 -29.46 4.20 -0.76
N ARG A 768 -30.60 3.95 -0.11
CA ARG A 768 -31.40 5.01 0.52
C ARG A 768 -30.75 5.61 1.75
N SER A 769 -30.05 4.82 2.54
CA SER A 769 -29.28 5.34 3.66
C SER A 769 -28.08 6.17 3.19
N TYR A 770 -27.45 5.80 2.08
CA TYR A 770 -26.40 6.58 1.46
C TYR A 770 -26.93 7.91 0.87
N GLU A 771 -28.08 7.90 0.20
CA GLU A 771 -28.74 9.12 -0.26
C GLU A 771 -29.05 10.08 0.91
N ALA A 772 -29.55 9.54 2.02
CA ALA A 772 -29.81 10.33 3.23
C ALA A 772 -28.52 10.92 3.81
N ALA A 773 -27.43 10.15 3.83
CA ALA A 773 -26.12 10.60 4.27
C ALA A 773 -25.57 11.74 3.37
N GLN A 774 -25.74 11.64 2.06
CA GLN A 774 -25.37 12.68 1.12
C GLN A 774 -26.16 13.99 1.32
N LYS A 775 -27.45 13.89 1.64
CA LYS A 775 -28.26 15.06 2.03
C LYS A 775 -27.82 15.67 3.35
N GLU A 776 -27.36 14.87 4.29
CA GLU A 776 -26.78 15.37 5.55
C GLU A 776 -25.47 16.14 5.33
N ILE A 777 -24.62 15.67 4.41
CA ILE A 777 -23.43 16.43 3.97
C ILE A 777 -23.84 17.79 3.43
N ASP A 778 -24.84 17.85 2.53
CA ASP A 778 -25.34 19.12 1.97
C ASP A 778 -25.83 20.07 3.07
N ARG A 779 -26.63 19.56 4.02
CA ARG A 779 -27.12 20.33 5.17
C ARG A 779 -25.99 20.88 6.03
N LYS A 780 -25.01 20.06 6.36
CA LYS A 780 -23.84 20.45 7.18
C LYS A 780 -22.96 21.48 6.48
N TYR A 781 -22.72 21.32 5.18
CA TYR A 781 -21.87 22.23 4.42
C TYR A 781 -22.44 23.65 4.32
N ARG A 782 -23.77 23.82 4.32
CA ARG A 782 -24.45 25.13 4.34
C ARG A 782 -24.16 25.92 5.60
N ASN A 783 -23.93 25.26 6.73
CA ASN A 783 -23.48 25.89 7.97
C ASN A 783 -21.96 25.94 8.00
N THR A 784 -21.40 27.01 7.44
CA THR A 784 -19.94 27.15 7.28
C THR A 784 -19.17 27.10 8.60
N THR A 785 -19.78 27.57 9.69
CA THR A 785 -19.17 27.50 11.04
C THR A 785 -19.13 26.07 11.56
N GLU A 786 -20.26 25.36 11.48
CA GLU A 786 -20.33 23.95 11.89
C GLU A 786 -19.38 23.06 11.05
N TRP A 787 -19.33 23.30 9.74
CA TRP A 787 -18.43 22.61 8.83
C TRP A 787 -16.96 22.85 9.17
N ALA A 788 -16.57 24.10 9.38
CA ALA A 788 -15.19 24.46 9.75
C ALA A 788 -14.77 23.81 11.08
N LYS A 789 -15.63 23.83 12.09
CA LYS A 789 -15.38 23.16 13.38
C LYS A 789 -15.18 21.65 13.20
N ALA A 790 -16.07 20.99 12.46
CA ALA A 790 -15.97 19.55 12.21
C ALA A 790 -14.67 19.20 11.44
N ALA A 791 -14.30 19.99 10.44
CA ALA A 791 -13.07 19.81 9.69
C ALA A 791 -11.80 20.00 10.56
N MET A 792 -11.77 21.04 11.39
CA MET A 792 -10.67 21.29 12.34
C MET A 792 -10.57 20.16 13.39
N LEU A 793 -11.71 19.65 13.90
CA LEU A 793 -11.74 18.53 14.84
C LEU A 793 -11.21 17.24 14.23
N ASN A 794 -11.52 16.97 12.95
CA ASN A 794 -10.93 15.83 12.24
C ASN A 794 -9.40 15.90 12.25
N VAL A 795 -8.82 17.07 11.94
CA VAL A 795 -7.37 17.28 12.03
C VAL A 795 -6.86 17.11 13.46
N ALA A 796 -7.48 17.75 14.43
CA ALA A 796 -7.08 17.70 15.84
C ALA A 796 -7.13 16.30 16.45
N CYS A 797 -8.07 15.46 16.03
CA CYS A 797 -8.27 14.10 16.54
C CYS A 797 -7.52 13.02 15.73
N SER A 798 -6.68 13.40 14.76
CA SER A 798 -5.98 12.44 13.88
C SER A 798 -4.75 11.77 14.52
N GLY A 799 -4.34 12.17 15.71
CA GLY A 799 -3.10 11.73 16.36
C GLY A 799 -2.91 10.22 16.48
N LYS A 800 -3.99 9.49 16.77
CA LYS A 800 -4.01 8.02 16.83
C LYS A 800 -3.54 7.36 15.52
N PHE A 801 -3.78 7.98 14.38
CA PHE A 801 -3.55 7.39 13.07
C PHE A 801 -2.16 7.69 12.49
N SER A 802 -1.19 8.04 13.35
CA SER A 802 0.21 8.10 12.98
C SER A 802 0.82 6.70 12.83
N SER A 803 1.59 6.48 11.77
CA SER A 803 2.40 5.26 11.62
C SER A 803 3.52 5.18 12.67
N ASP A 804 3.91 6.31 13.27
CA ASP A 804 4.87 6.32 14.38
C ASP A 804 4.30 5.57 15.60
N ARG A 805 3.02 5.81 15.95
CA ARG A 805 2.32 5.05 16.99
C ARG A 805 2.22 3.57 16.61
N THR A 806 1.81 3.26 15.37
CA THR A 806 1.67 1.87 14.93
C THR A 806 3.01 1.13 15.03
N VAL A 807 4.09 1.71 14.53
CA VAL A 807 5.44 1.13 14.61
C VAL A 807 5.88 0.94 16.06
N GLN A 808 5.61 1.91 16.93
CA GLN A 808 5.95 1.76 18.35
C GLN A 808 5.21 0.56 18.99
N GLU A 809 3.93 0.36 18.68
CA GLU A 809 3.18 -0.82 19.15
C GLU A 809 3.74 -2.15 18.61
N TYR A 810 4.21 -2.19 17.35
CA TYR A 810 4.92 -3.36 16.82
C TYR A 810 6.26 -3.59 17.55
N VAL A 811 7.00 -2.53 17.85
CA VAL A 811 8.26 -2.61 18.58
C VAL A 811 8.04 -3.16 19.99
N ASP A 812 7.04 -2.63 20.69
CA ASP A 812 6.77 -3.00 22.09
C ASP A 812 6.28 -4.44 22.22
N ASP A 813 5.42 -4.89 21.32
CA ASP A 813 4.70 -6.17 21.48
C ASP A 813 5.25 -7.30 20.60
N ILE A 814 5.93 -7.00 19.49
CA ILE A 814 6.30 -8.01 18.48
C ILE A 814 7.79 -7.99 18.16
N TRP A 815 8.34 -6.84 17.75
CA TRP A 815 9.70 -6.80 17.22
C TRP A 815 10.78 -6.67 18.30
N HIS A 816 10.48 -6.00 19.38
CA HIS A 816 11.40 -5.73 20.50
C HIS A 816 12.74 -5.16 20.02
N LEU A 817 12.68 -4.09 19.22
CA LEU A 817 13.84 -3.43 18.61
C LEU A 817 14.49 -2.46 19.60
N ASP A 818 15.81 -2.31 19.48
CA ASP A 818 16.60 -1.33 20.22
C ASP A 818 16.65 0.00 19.45
N LYS A 819 16.40 1.12 20.13
CA LYS A 819 16.67 2.44 19.55
C LYS A 819 18.17 2.67 19.43
N ILE A 820 18.59 3.21 18.28
CA ILE A 820 19.96 3.71 18.10
C ILE A 820 19.94 5.23 17.94
N THR A 821 21.05 5.86 18.29
CA THR A 821 21.28 7.30 18.06
C THR A 821 22.48 7.42 17.13
N VAL A 822 22.32 8.17 16.07
CA VAL A 822 23.39 8.43 15.10
C VAL A 822 24.00 9.80 15.40
N ASN A 823 25.20 9.79 15.96
CA ASN A 823 26.00 11.00 16.17
C ASN A 823 26.81 11.26 14.90
N ARG A 824 26.79 12.49 14.42
CA ARG A 824 27.59 12.96 13.30
C ARG A 824 28.48 14.11 13.77
#